data_fd3f34b7a939c69320e5620316287bc3
#
_entry.id   fd3f34b7a939c69320e5620316287bc3
#
_cell.length_a   1.000
_cell.length_b   1.000
_cell.length_c   1.000
_cell.angle_alpha   90.00
_cell.angle_beta   90.00
_cell.angle_gamma   90.00
#
_symmetry.space_group_name_H-M   'P 1'
#
loop_
_entity.id
_entity.type
_entity.pdbx_description
1 polymer ?
#
loop_
_entity_poly.entity_id
_entity_poly.type
_entity_poly.pdbx_seq_one_letter_code
_entity_poly.pdbx_strand_id
1 'polypeptide(L)'
;MKYRLLILSAITMFFVSCADFEPEKLDTSQFTEGSRQIHLDFHTSEDIKNIGTYFDKQQFQDALITGNVNSINIFAKGHHSWSYYPTEVGMTHPNLDFDLMGAQIEACKEIGVSVRLYFTVGWSANDAIMHPEWAVLRKDGSNNYRDMVKRTGPNETFGGWEYLAPEGPYAELILAQTEEILQNYDVDGIWYDIHQPEWLNYNKYSLNDMKERGIDPDDTDSVIKRNNEKYHEFHQRTRDLIMNYKPDATLYYNGTTRTYNDDNIRMFKYNFDKYNTKHDLEDLPTAWGGYDIFPWRSKYFANTGKEIVAMSGKFHKAWGEFGGFKHKDAILYEAASMIAFGANVNFGDQLHPSGIMDMSTYENIGYAFDYVEKIEAYGIGGKHIARTGLYISESKAAIEGTVQMLLEEQINFNVLNTLDDWSDIEVMIITSGGVLEQDLSRVQSFIDQGGKVIAIGDAIIVDGKPIIDIGAEYIGKARYDVDYTIVGDEIAGEIVTTPFLNYSPAIRIAPEEGTEVLASIREPYFSRTLEHYCSHKNTPFTLEEVDHPAVIRKGNVIFLAHDLDKQYYREGARIHRDLFINALDLLRENPLVEVEMPSMGRINLLKQEYKKRYVLHLLYASPIQRGSVRVIEDLVPLYNIPVTIHVNEDIKKAYLIPSGKKLKIKETSGKLKLVVPEFTCHTGIVLEY
;
A
#
# COMPACT_ATOMS: atom_id res chain seq x y z
N MET A 1 45.54 -35.54 62.40
CA MET A 1 46.29 -34.84 61.39
C MET A 1 45.93 -35.40 60.03
N LYS A 2 45.11 -34.79 59.24
CA LYS A 2 44.86 -35.12 57.84
C LYS A 2 44.92 -33.83 57.03
N TYR A 3 45.93 -33.65 56.21
CA TYR A 3 46.09 -32.59 55.27
C TYR A 3 45.10 -32.70 54.13
N ARG A 4 44.28 -31.69 53.88
CA ARG A 4 43.52 -31.52 52.63
C ARG A 4 44.29 -30.61 51.72
N LEU A 5 44.73 -31.13 50.58
CA LEU A 5 45.24 -30.38 49.46
C LEU A 5 44.06 -29.67 48.76
N LEU A 6 44.11 -28.33 48.69
CA LEU A 6 43.22 -27.54 47.82
C LEU A 6 43.93 -27.42 46.45
N ILE A 7 43.32 -28.00 45.43
CA ILE A 7 43.70 -27.74 44.04
C ILE A 7 42.88 -26.53 43.57
N LEU A 8 43.51 -25.37 43.42
CA LEU A 8 42.93 -24.19 42.73
C LEU A 8 43.07 -24.46 41.22
N SER A 9 41.96 -24.77 40.57
CA SER A 9 41.86 -24.78 39.11
C SER A 9 41.51 -23.37 38.63
N ALA A 10 42.47 -22.67 38.03
CA ALA A 10 42.28 -21.39 37.39
C ALA A 10 41.53 -21.63 36.06
N ILE A 11 40.23 -21.30 36.07
CA ILE A 11 39.44 -21.20 34.83
C ILE A 11 39.77 -19.85 34.20
N THR A 12 40.61 -19.87 33.16
CA THR A 12 40.83 -18.70 32.30
C THR A 12 39.61 -18.54 31.39
N MET A 13 38.67 -17.69 31.77
CA MET A 13 37.62 -17.24 30.87
C MET A 13 38.24 -16.38 29.78
N PHE A 14 38.34 -16.93 28.59
CA PHE A 14 38.52 -16.13 27.37
C PHE A 14 37.24 -15.32 27.14
N PHE A 15 37.25 -14.09 27.55
CA PHE A 15 36.29 -13.12 27.01
C PHE A 15 36.70 -12.87 25.56
N VAL A 16 36.03 -13.55 24.62
CA VAL A 16 36.01 -13.11 23.25
C VAL A 16 35.12 -11.87 23.26
N SER A 17 35.74 -10.70 23.24
CA SER A 17 35.05 -9.44 22.94
C SER A 17 34.44 -9.60 21.53
N CYS A 18 33.17 -9.95 21.44
CA CYS A 18 32.43 -9.63 20.24
C CYS A 18 32.40 -8.10 20.16
N ALA A 19 33.13 -7.54 19.21
CA ALA A 19 32.90 -6.15 18.85
C ALA A 19 31.40 -6.01 18.58
N ASP A 20 30.73 -5.12 19.27
CA ASP A 20 29.31 -4.87 19.07
C ASP A 20 29.10 -4.49 17.61
N PHE A 21 28.18 -5.16 16.95
CA PHE A 21 27.82 -4.83 15.57
C PHE A 21 27.04 -3.52 15.61
N GLU A 22 27.60 -2.47 15.03
CA GLU A 22 26.88 -1.23 14.79
C GLU A 22 26.23 -1.31 13.40
N PRO A 23 24.89 -1.22 13.31
CA PRO A 23 24.20 -1.14 12.03
C PRO A 23 24.69 0.07 11.22
N GLU A 24 24.71 -0.07 9.90
CA GLU A 24 25.07 1.00 8.99
C GLU A 24 24.03 2.13 9.09
N LYS A 25 24.50 3.39 9.14
CA LYS A 25 23.60 4.56 9.05
C LYS A 25 23.21 4.82 7.61
N LEU A 26 21.98 5.29 7.40
CA LEU A 26 21.49 5.72 6.11
C LEU A 26 22.31 6.93 5.61
N ASP A 27 22.77 6.85 4.36
CA ASP A 27 23.37 8.00 3.69
C ASP A 27 22.24 8.90 3.16
N THR A 28 21.87 9.89 3.96
CA THR A 28 20.76 10.81 3.65
C THR A 28 21.05 11.74 2.47
N SER A 29 22.29 11.85 2.00
CA SER A 29 22.64 12.70 0.87
C SER A 29 22.04 12.27 -0.47
N GLN A 30 21.55 11.03 -0.54
CA GLN A 30 20.95 10.45 -1.74
C GLN A 30 19.41 10.55 -1.75
N PHE A 31 18.80 11.05 -0.67
CA PHE A 31 17.36 11.09 -0.48
C PHE A 31 16.91 12.51 -0.11
N THR A 32 15.71 12.87 -0.56
CA THR A 32 15.09 14.18 -0.28
C THR A 32 14.20 14.14 0.95
N GLU A 33 13.75 12.94 1.32
CA GLU A 33 12.85 12.73 2.46
C GLU A 33 13.61 12.23 3.69
N GLY A 34 13.16 12.63 4.86
CA GLY A 34 13.60 12.02 6.10
C GLY A 34 12.97 10.63 6.26
N SER A 35 13.72 9.72 6.87
CA SER A 35 13.29 8.31 7.01
C SER A 35 12.28 8.07 8.12
N ARG A 36 12.20 8.98 9.12
CA ARG A 36 11.36 8.88 10.33
C ARG A 36 10.51 10.14 10.45
N GLN A 37 9.33 10.09 9.84
CA GLN A 37 8.46 11.25 9.67
C GLN A 37 7.26 11.22 10.61
N ILE A 38 6.79 12.41 10.96
CA ILE A 38 5.50 12.65 11.62
C ILE A 38 4.61 13.48 10.72
N HIS A 39 3.34 13.09 10.60
CA HIS A 39 2.29 13.95 10.07
C HIS A 39 1.49 14.50 11.25
N LEU A 40 1.74 15.74 11.62
CA LEU A 40 1.15 16.37 12.79
C LEU A 40 -0.17 17.04 12.42
N ASP A 41 -1.25 16.28 12.43
CA ASP A 41 -2.59 16.69 12.02
C ASP A 41 -3.13 17.83 12.89
N PHE A 42 -3.73 18.86 12.26
CA PHE A 42 -4.22 20.05 12.97
C PHE A 42 -5.40 20.72 12.26
N HIS A 43 -6.61 20.26 12.55
CA HIS A 43 -7.86 20.80 12.01
C HIS A 43 -8.69 21.40 13.15
N THR A 44 -8.69 22.73 13.28
CA THR A 44 -9.36 23.41 14.39
C THR A 44 -10.50 24.29 13.93
N SER A 45 -11.62 24.22 14.64
CA SER A 45 -12.78 25.08 14.45
C SER A 45 -12.59 26.42 15.18
N GLU A 46 -13.20 27.48 14.66
CA GLU A 46 -13.32 28.79 15.30
C GLU A 46 -14.01 28.77 16.68
N ASP A 47 -14.75 27.71 16.97
CA ASP A 47 -15.38 27.50 18.28
C ASP A 47 -14.38 27.11 19.37
N ILE A 48 -13.22 26.60 18.99
CA ILE A 48 -12.12 26.28 19.92
C ILE A 48 -11.35 27.55 20.24
N LYS A 49 -11.35 27.93 21.51
CA LYS A 49 -10.60 29.11 21.98
C LYS A 49 -9.17 28.76 22.35
N ASN A 50 -8.31 29.77 22.38
CA ASN A 50 -6.92 29.66 22.84
C ASN A 50 -6.08 28.66 22.00
N ILE A 51 -6.21 28.72 20.69
CA ILE A 51 -5.40 27.90 19.77
C ILE A 51 -3.90 28.21 19.97
N GLY A 52 -3.10 27.18 20.17
CA GLY A 52 -1.66 27.30 20.32
C GLY A 52 -1.17 27.99 21.59
N THR A 53 -2.06 28.43 22.50
CA THR A 53 -1.69 29.25 23.68
C THR A 53 -0.68 28.59 24.60
N TYR A 54 -0.62 27.26 24.63
CA TYR A 54 0.32 26.48 25.42
C TYR A 54 1.44 25.86 24.57
N PHE A 55 1.64 26.34 23.35
CA PHE A 55 2.81 25.96 22.58
C PHE A 55 4.08 26.40 23.31
N ASP A 56 4.94 25.46 23.57
CA ASP A 56 6.27 25.68 24.14
C ASP A 56 7.30 25.04 23.21
N LYS A 57 8.24 25.88 22.74
CA LYS A 57 9.26 25.45 21.76
C LYS A 57 10.10 24.29 22.29
N GLN A 58 10.48 24.33 23.56
CA GLN A 58 11.31 23.28 24.15
C GLN A 58 10.55 21.98 24.28
N GLN A 59 9.28 22.02 24.75
CA GLN A 59 8.42 20.84 24.87
C GLN A 59 8.13 20.21 23.49
N PHE A 60 7.95 21.03 22.46
CA PHE A 60 7.80 20.58 21.07
C PHE A 60 9.07 19.88 20.57
N GLN A 61 10.25 20.47 20.78
CA GLN A 61 11.55 19.87 20.44
C GLN A 61 11.80 18.59 21.22
N ASP A 62 11.52 18.57 22.52
CA ASP A 62 11.69 17.38 23.38
C ASP A 62 10.82 16.20 22.89
N ALA A 63 9.60 16.47 22.42
CA ALA A 63 8.74 15.44 21.84
C ALA A 63 9.37 14.85 20.57
N LEU A 64 9.81 15.68 19.62
CA LEU A 64 10.44 15.22 18.39
C LEU A 64 11.74 14.44 18.64
N ILE A 65 12.55 14.88 19.58
CA ILE A 65 13.79 14.19 20.01
C ILE A 65 13.45 12.84 20.64
N THR A 66 12.47 12.79 21.56
CA THR A 66 12.00 11.55 22.19
C THR A 66 11.46 10.57 21.16
N GLY A 67 10.78 11.08 20.13
CA GLY A 67 10.26 10.29 19.01
C GLY A 67 11.33 9.86 17.99
N ASN A 68 12.59 10.29 18.15
CA ASN A 68 13.66 10.08 17.14
C ASN A 68 13.25 10.53 15.73
N VAL A 69 12.53 11.67 15.64
CA VAL A 69 11.96 12.24 14.43
C VAL A 69 13.01 13.02 13.66
N ASN A 70 13.11 12.83 12.35
CA ASN A 70 13.99 13.60 11.48
C ASN A 70 13.26 14.38 10.36
N SER A 71 11.94 14.23 10.27
CA SER A 71 11.10 14.95 9.31
C SER A 71 9.68 15.12 9.86
N ILE A 72 8.99 16.21 9.49
CA ILE A 72 7.62 16.47 9.94
C ILE A 72 6.81 17.20 8.89
N ASN A 73 5.51 16.86 8.78
CA ASN A 73 4.49 17.66 8.13
C ASN A 73 3.75 18.45 9.19
N ILE A 74 3.81 19.80 9.15
CA ILE A 74 3.03 20.72 9.98
C ILE A 74 2.02 21.47 9.14
N PHE A 75 1.02 22.07 9.75
CA PHE A 75 -0.14 22.60 9.05
C PHE A 75 -0.02 24.09 8.76
N ALA A 76 -0.10 24.45 7.47
CA ALA A 76 -0.30 25.83 7.04
C ALA A 76 -1.79 26.21 7.03
N LYS A 77 -2.63 25.34 6.47
CA LYS A 77 -4.09 25.53 6.36
C LYS A 77 -4.84 24.22 6.61
N GLY A 78 -5.77 24.21 7.56
CA GLY A 78 -6.64 23.08 7.87
C GLY A 78 -7.97 23.10 7.11
N HIS A 79 -8.79 22.04 7.23
CA HIS A 79 -10.06 21.86 6.54
C HIS A 79 -11.14 22.91 6.88
N HIS A 80 -10.97 23.67 7.97
CA HIS A 80 -11.83 24.79 8.31
C HIS A 80 -11.50 26.08 7.54
N SER A 81 -10.55 26.06 6.62
CA SER A 81 -9.99 27.18 5.85
C SER A 81 -9.02 28.08 6.63
N TRP A 82 -8.87 27.84 7.93
CA TRP A 82 -8.00 28.67 8.76
C TRP A 82 -6.52 28.39 8.52
N SER A 83 -5.75 29.46 8.34
CA SER A 83 -4.29 29.43 8.31
C SER A 83 -3.73 29.56 9.73
N TYR A 84 -2.65 28.84 10.00
CA TYR A 84 -1.96 28.86 11.30
C TYR A 84 -0.71 29.75 11.29
N TYR A 85 -0.70 30.71 10.39
CA TYR A 85 0.29 31.76 10.23
C TYR A 85 -0.41 33.08 9.89
N PRO A 86 0.20 34.25 10.12
CA PRO A 86 -0.35 35.53 9.68
C PRO A 86 -0.32 35.60 8.16
N THR A 87 -1.50 35.59 7.53
CA THR A 87 -1.67 35.65 6.09
C THR A 87 -2.32 36.96 5.66
N GLU A 88 -1.84 37.55 4.56
CA GLU A 88 -2.47 38.69 3.92
C GLU A 88 -3.47 38.27 2.82
N VAL A 89 -3.40 37.01 2.38
CA VAL A 89 -4.18 36.46 1.25
C VAL A 89 -5.37 35.62 1.73
N GLY A 90 -5.14 34.78 2.74
CA GLY A 90 -6.17 33.87 3.27
C GLY A 90 -6.80 34.40 4.56
N MET A 91 -7.18 33.46 5.44
CA MET A 91 -7.79 33.76 6.73
C MET A 91 -6.99 33.14 7.86
N THR A 92 -6.39 33.96 8.71
CA THR A 92 -5.76 33.48 9.96
C THR A 92 -6.85 32.98 10.92
N HIS A 93 -6.56 31.92 11.67
CA HIS A 93 -7.48 31.38 12.67
C HIS A 93 -7.86 32.45 13.71
N PRO A 94 -9.17 32.72 13.93
CA PRO A 94 -9.61 33.87 14.73
C PRO A 94 -9.24 33.80 16.22
N ASN A 95 -8.81 32.65 16.70
CA ASN A 95 -8.37 32.44 18.10
C ASN A 95 -6.87 32.10 18.20
N LEU A 96 -6.08 32.44 17.20
CA LEU A 96 -4.63 32.31 17.17
C LEU A 96 -3.97 33.69 17.13
N ASP A 97 -3.22 34.04 18.17
CA ASP A 97 -2.67 35.38 18.38
C ASP A 97 -1.19 35.51 17.96
N PHE A 98 -0.58 34.46 17.40
CA PHE A 98 0.82 34.46 16.98
C PHE A 98 1.05 33.52 15.77
N ASP A 99 2.23 33.57 15.20
CA ASP A 99 2.64 32.69 14.10
C ASP A 99 3.02 31.29 14.63
N LEU A 100 2.05 30.41 14.77
CA LEU A 100 2.26 29.03 15.25
C LEU A 100 3.09 28.21 14.25
N MET A 101 2.77 28.31 12.96
CA MET A 101 3.50 27.61 11.91
C MET A 101 4.97 28.04 11.86
N GLY A 102 5.24 29.35 11.89
CA GLY A 102 6.60 29.89 11.92
C GLY A 102 7.39 29.46 13.16
N ALA A 103 6.74 29.45 14.34
CA ALA A 103 7.35 28.97 15.57
C ALA A 103 7.71 27.47 15.53
N GLN A 104 6.85 26.63 14.91
CA GLN A 104 7.13 25.22 14.71
C GLN A 104 8.26 25.00 13.69
N ILE A 105 8.31 25.76 12.59
CA ILE A 105 9.41 25.70 11.61
C ILE A 105 10.74 26.04 12.29
N GLU A 106 10.78 27.14 13.07
CA GLU A 106 11.99 27.53 13.80
C GLU A 106 12.45 26.44 14.77
N ALA A 107 11.51 25.89 15.55
CA ALA A 107 11.80 24.81 16.51
C ALA A 107 12.39 23.56 15.83
N CYS A 108 11.84 23.16 14.68
CA CYS A 108 12.34 22.03 13.90
C CYS A 108 13.76 22.29 13.37
N LYS A 109 14.00 23.46 12.78
CA LYS A 109 15.31 23.83 12.21
C LYS A 109 16.44 23.82 13.24
N GLU A 110 16.17 24.29 14.43
CA GLU A 110 17.17 24.32 15.53
C GLU A 110 17.68 22.93 15.92
N ILE A 111 16.84 21.88 15.74
CA ILE A 111 17.19 20.49 16.07
C ILE A 111 17.43 19.63 14.82
N GLY A 112 17.47 20.21 13.61
CA GLY A 112 17.78 19.53 12.36
C GLY A 112 16.66 18.62 11.82
N VAL A 113 15.40 18.88 12.20
CA VAL A 113 14.21 18.20 11.65
C VAL A 113 13.74 18.94 10.41
N SER A 114 13.63 18.23 9.28
CA SER A 114 13.14 18.82 8.03
C SER A 114 11.61 19.01 8.06
N VAL A 115 11.12 20.08 7.42
CA VAL A 115 9.73 20.53 7.53
C VAL A 115 9.04 20.58 6.17
N ARG A 116 7.89 19.91 6.05
CA ARG A 116 6.96 20.07 4.94
C ARG A 116 5.67 20.67 5.46
N LEU A 117 4.98 21.38 4.60
CA LEU A 117 3.73 22.02 4.98
C LEU A 117 2.53 21.28 4.39
N TYR A 118 1.63 20.86 5.27
CA TYR A 118 0.30 20.43 4.89
C TYR A 118 -0.55 21.62 4.49
N PHE A 119 -1.28 21.46 3.39
CA PHE A 119 -2.19 22.47 2.88
C PHE A 119 -3.45 21.81 2.32
N THR A 120 -4.62 22.10 2.90
CA THR A 120 -5.89 21.59 2.39
C THR A 120 -6.30 22.28 1.09
N VAL A 121 -6.86 21.52 0.16
CA VAL A 121 -7.38 22.02 -1.11
C VAL A 121 -8.89 21.78 -1.22
N GLY A 122 -9.31 20.51 -1.29
CA GLY A 122 -10.71 20.19 -1.58
C GLY A 122 -11.68 20.48 -0.44
N TRP A 123 -11.28 20.24 0.80
CA TRP A 123 -12.12 20.57 1.96
C TRP A 123 -11.75 21.93 2.53
N SER A 124 -12.70 22.87 2.48
CA SER A 124 -12.45 24.23 2.93
C SER A 124 -13.77 24.90 3.39
N ALA A 125 -14.15 24.62 4.65
CA ALA A 125 -15.52 24.93 5.14
C ALA A 125 -15.86 26.41 5.12
N ASN A 126 -14.99 27.28 5.66
CA ASN A 126 -15.28 28.72 5.72
C ASN A 126 -15.15 29.41 4.36
N ASP A 127 -14.23 28.96 3.50
CA ASP A 127 -14.19 29.42 2.10
C ASP A 127 -15.50 29.08 1.37
N ALA A 128 -16.07 27.88 1.60
CA ALA A 128 -17.37 27.50 1.03
C ALA A 128 -18.57 28.31 1.56
N ILE A 129 -18.50 28.73 2.84
CA ILE A 129 -19.55 29.60 3.43
C ILE A 129 -19.49 30.99 2.81
N MET A 130 -18.29 31.55 2.65
CA MET A 130 -18.13 32.90 2.09
C MET A 130 -18.32 32.93 0.57
N HIS A 131 -17.97 31.85 -0.09
CA HIS A 131 -18.00 31.69 -1.56
C HIS A 131 -18.72 30.39 -1.96
N PRO A 132 -20.02 30.29 -1.72
CA PRO A 132 -20.77 29.07 -2.02
C PRO A 132 -20.73 28.67 -3.50
N GLU A 133 -20.42 29.62 -4.37
CA GLU A 133 -20.23 29.38 -5.79
C GLU A 133 -18.94 28.63 -6.15
N TRP A 134 -17.99 28.45 -5.20
CA TRP A 134 -16.79 27.62 -5.39
C TRP A 134 -17.04 26.15 -5.07
N ALA A 135 -18.12 25.85 -4.35
CA ALA A 135 -18.45 24.48 -3.98
C ALA A 135 -18.69 23.58 -5.20
N VAL A 136 -18.31 22.32 -5.08
CA VAL A 136 -18.68 21.29 -6.05
C VAL A 136 -20.17 21.03 -5.97
N LEU A 137 -20.87 21.22 -7.08
CA LEU A 137 -22.33 21.04 -7.17
C LEU A 137 -22.65 19.88 -8.11
N ARG A 138 -23.72 19.17 -7.77
CA ARG A 138 -24.37 18.23 -8.69
C ARG A 138 -25.08 19.00 -9.81
N LYS A 139 -25.49 18.28 -10.85
CA LYS A 139 -26.22 18.84 -11.99
C LYS A 139 -27.54 19.51 -11.61
N ASP A 140 -28.22 19.06 -10.55
CA ASP A 140 -29.43 19.66 -10.00
C ASP A 140 -29.16 20.87 -9.11
N GLY A 141 -27.89 21.29 -8.98
CA GLY A 141 -27.47 22.41 -8.14
C GLY A 141 -27.34 22.05 -6.64
N SER A 142 -27.60 20.81 -6.25
CA SER A 142 -27.42 20.36 -4.86
C SER A 142 -25.95 20.18 -4.50
N ASN A 143 -25.61 20.41 -3.22
CA ASN A 143 -24.29 20.16 -2.67
C ASN A 143 -24.22 18.72 -2.14
N ASN A 144 -23.29 17.94 -2.66
CA ASN A 144 -23.11 16.54 -2.27
C ASN A 144 -22.82 16.35 -0.78
N TYR A 145 -22.07 17.25 -0.17
CA TYR A 145 -21.62 17.12 1.21
C TYR A 145 -22.73 17.29 2.24
N ARG A 146 -23.58 18.30 2.08
CA ARG A 146 -24.70 18.53 2.99
C ARG A 146 -25.66 17.34 3.06
N ASP A 147 -25.79 16.61 1.95
CA ASP A 147 -26.62 15.41 1.91
C ASP A 147 -25.98 14.21 2.60
N MET A 148 -24.65 14.10 2.60
CA MET A 148 -23.95 13.04 3.36
C MET A 148 -24.10 13.24 4.87
N VAL A 149 -23.90 14.45 5.36
CA VAL A 149 -24.11 14.78 6.78
C VAL A 149 -25.53 14.45 7.23
N LYS A 150 -26.55 14.75 6.42
CA LYS A 150 -27.95 14.41 6.73
C LYS A 150 -28.22 12.91 6.75
N ARG A 151 -27.52 12.08 5.96
CA ARG A 151 -27.75 10.64 5.86
C ARG A 151 -27.08 9.85 6.96
N THR A 152 -25.88 10.26 7.40
CA THR A 152 -25.05 9.48 8.34
C THR A 152 -25.18 9.95 9.78
N GLY A 153 -25.76 11.15 10.02
CA GLY A 153 -25.88 11.72 11.35
C GLY A 153 -24.59 12.30 11.92
N PRO A 154 -24.68 13.16 12.95
CA PRO A 154 -23.54 13.94 13.43
C PRO A 154 -22.44 13.11 14.11
N ASN A 155 -22.69 11.87 14.49
CA ASN A 155 -21.74 11.01 15.19
C ASN A 155 -21.00 10.01 14.27
N GLU A 156 -21.33 9.97 13.00
CA GLU A 156 -20.80 8.97 12.05
C GLU A 156 -20.02 9.59 10.89
N THR A 157 -19.92 10.91 10.83
CA THR A 157 -19.29 11.61 9.70
C THR A 157 -17.91 12.14 10.02
N PHE A 158 -17.05 12.05 9.05
CA PHE A 158 -15.93 12.96 8.87
C PHE A 158 -16.51 14.35 8.62
N GLY A 159 -16.67 15.17 9.63
CA GLY A 159 -17.01 16.58 9.56
C GLY A 159 -18.05 16.99 8.51
N GLY A 160 -18.50 18.16 8.54
CA GLY A 160 -19.36 18.78 7.54
C GLY A 160 -18.58 19.64 6.56
N TRP A 161 -17.35 19.27 6.21
CA TRP A 161 -16.53 20.09 5.31
C TRP A 161 -17.06 20.00 3.88
N GLU A 162 -17.33 21.17 3.29
CA GLU A 162 -17.76 21.24 1.92
C GLU A 162 -16.57 21.04 0.97
N TYR A 163 -16.84 20.39 -0.16
CA TYR A 163 -15.83 20.16 -1.19
C TYR A 163 -15.81 21.31 -2.19
N LEU A 164 -14.63 21.91 -2.39
CA LEU A 164 -14.38 22.96 -3.36
C LEU A 164 -13.54 22.43 -4.51
N ALA A 165 -13.90 22.83 -5.74
CA ALA A 165 -13.10 22.48 -6.89
C ALA A 165 -11.94 23.47 -7.05
N PRO A 166 -10.71 23.00 -7.30
CA PRO A 166 -9.55 23.87 -7.52
C PRO A 166 -9.56 24.47 -8.93
N GLU A 167 -10.60 25.26 -9.22
CA GLU A 167 -10.77 26.00 -10.47
C GLU A 167 -11.30 27.42 -10.22
N GLY A 168 -11.17 28.29 -11.21
CA GLY A 168 -11.63 29.69 -11.11
C GLY A 168 -10.93 30.45 -9.98
N PRO A 169 -11.63 31.36 -9.29
CA PRO A 169 -11.03 32.19 -8.24
C PRO A 169 -10.49 31.38 -7.05
N TYR A 170 -11.04 30.21 -6.76
CA TYR A 170 -10.52 29.37 -5.67
C TYR A 170 -9.13 28.81 -5.98
N ALA A 171 -8.87 28.40 -7.22
CA ALA A 171 -7.53 28.00 -7.63
C ALA A 171 -6.52 29.16 -7.49
N GLU A 172 -6.92 30.39 -7.85
CA GLU A 172 -6.07 31.58 -7.70
C GLU A 172 -5.77 31.89 -6.22
N LEU A 173 -6.75 31.71 -5.32
CA LEU A 173 -6.54 31.86 -3.88
C LEU A 173 -5.48 30.87 -3.36
N ILE A 174 -5.57 29.57 -3.75
CA ILE A 174 -4.60 28.55 -3.33
C ILE A 174 -3.20 28.87 -3.86
N LEU A 175 -3.09 29.29 -5.11
CA LEU A 175 -1.81 29.70 -5.70
C LEU A 175 -1.20 30.89 -4.96
N ALA A 176 -2.00 31.90 -4.66
CA ALA A 176 -1.54 33.09 -3.96
C ALA A 176 -1.10 32.78 -2.52
N GLN A 177 -1.85 31.93 -1.78
CA GLN A 177 -1.43 31.47 -0.44
C GLN A 177 -0.18 30.62 -0.50
N THR A 178 -0.05 29.75 -1.50
CA THR A 178 1.19 28.96 -1.71
C THR A 178 2.38 29.86 -1.96
N GLU A 179 2.23 30.88 -2.81
CA GLU A 179 3.28 31.86 -3.12
C GLU A 179 3.67 32.66 -1.86
N GLU A 180 2.70 33.16 -1.10
CA GLU A 180 2.92 33.82 0.17
C GLU A 180 3.77 33.00 1.15
N ILE A 181 3.43 31.69 1.28
CA ILE A 181 4.19 30.76 2.13
C ILE A 181 5.63 30.62 1.63
N LEU A 182 5.83 30.41 0.34
CA LEU A 182 7.18 30.22 -0.24
C LEU A 182 8.05 31.47 -0.16
N GLN A 183 7.44 32.63 -0.12
CA GLN A 183 8.15 33.92 0.05
C GLN A 183 8.58 34.17 1.50
N ASN A 184 7.76 33.75 2.46
CA ASN A 184 7.94 34.13 3.86
C ASN A 184 8.58 33.03 4.73
N TYR A 185 8.51 31.76 4.30
CA TYR A 185 8.98 30.62 5.10
C TYR A 185 9.94 29.74 4.32
N ASP A 186 10.97 29.29 4.99
CA ASP A 186 11.92 28.33 4.44
C ASP A 186 11.52 26.92 4.85
N VAL A 187 10.86 26.19 3.94
CA VAL A 187 10.34 24.86 4.14
C VAL A 187 10.86 23.90 3.06
N ASP A 188 10.89 22.59 3.34
CA ASP A 188 11.49 21.60 2.47
C ASP A 188 10.50 21.04 1.44
N GLY A 189 9.20 21.32 1.59
CA GLY A 189 8.18 20.85 0.65
C GLY A 189 6.76 21.23 1.02
N ILE A 190 5.82 20.86 0.14
CA ILE A 190 4.38 21.06 0.32
C ILE A 190 3.64 19.75 0.10
N TRP A 191 2.69 19.49 0.97
CA TRP A 191 1.80 18.34 0.96
C TRP A 191 0.35 18.84 0.82
N TYR A 192 -0.21 18.77 -0.39
CA TYR A 192 -1.58 19.17 -0.67
C TYR A 192 -2.55 18.04 -0.37
N ASP A 193 -3.66 18.39 0.26
CA ASP A 193 -4.68 17.41 0.63
C ASP A 193 -6.02 17.64 -0.06
N ILE A 194 -6.77 16.54 -0.23
CA ILE A 194 -8.13 16.51 -0.77
C ILE A 194 -8.25 17.29 -2.08
N HIS A 195 -7.51 16.86 -3.10
CA HIS A 195 -7.66 17.45 -4.42
C HIS A 195 -7.92 16.40 -5.51
N GLN A 196 -8.80 15.47 -5.18
CA GLN A 196 -9.21 14.39 -6.06
C GLN A 196 -10.41 14.83 -6.90
N PRO A 197 -10.50 14.45 -8.19
CA PRO A 197 -11.68 14.67 -9.00
C PRO A 197 -12.77 13.64 -8.68
N GLU A 198 -13.12 13.51 -7.40
CA GLU A 198 -14.07 12.49 -6.94
C GLU A 198 -15.46 12.69 -7.52
N TRP A 199 -15.85 13.95 -7.80
CA TRP A 199 -17.20 14.27 -8.26
C TRP A 199 -17.21 15.23 -9.43
N LEU A 200 -18.13 14.99 -10.36
CA LEU A 200 -18.41 15.90 -11.45
C LEU A 200 -18.90 17.23 -10.87
N ASN A 201 -18.35 18.32 -11.37
CA ASN A 201 -18.65 19.65 -10.90
C ASN A 201 -19.51 20.42 -11.90
N TYR A 202 -20.65 20.91 -11.46
CA TYR A 202 -21.60 21.72 -12.22
C TYR A 202 -21.81 23.10 -11.58
N ASN A 203 -20.83 23.63 -10.85
CA ASN A 203 -20.90 24.99 -10.36
C ASN A 203 -20.82 26.01 -11.52
N LYS A 204 -21.02 27.29 -11.22
CA LYS A 204 -21.08 28.33 -12.26
C LYS A 204 -19.80 28.42 -13.11
N TYR A 205 -18.63 28.17 -12.52
CA TYR A 205 -17.35 28.22 -13.25
C TYR A 205 -17.21 27.05 -14.19
N SER A 206 -17.53 25.84 -13.74
CA SER A 206 -17.58 24.64 -14.56
C SER A 206 -18.56 24.79 -15.72
N LEU A 207 -19.79 25.24 -15.45
CA LEU A 207 -20.80 25.43 -16.47
C LEU A 207 -20.43 26.51 -17.51
N ASN A 208 -19.78 27.59 -17.08
CA ASN A 208 -19.29 28.62 -18.00
C ASN A 208 -18.15 28.07 -18.90
N ASP A 209 -17.18 27.35 -18.34
CA ASP A 209 -16.10 26.72 -19.10
C ASP A 209 -16.65 25.67 -20.09
N MET A 210 -17.62 24.85 -19.67
CA MET A 210 -18.31 23.92 -20.57
C MET A 210 -18.99 24.64 -21.74
N LYS A 211 -19.69 25.73 -21.46
CA LYS A 211 -20.36 26.56 -22.48
C LYS A 211 -19.35 27.16 -23.47
N GLU A 212 -18.25 27.72 -22.98
CA GLU A 212 -17.19 28.31 -23.81
C GLU A 212 -16.53 27.26 -24.71
N ARG A 213 -16.40 26.04 -24.20
CA ARG A 213 -15.78 24.93 -24.92
C ARG A 213 -16.76 24.11 -25.77
N GLY A 214 -18.07 24.43 -25.72
CA GLY A 214 -19.10 23.69 -26.45
C GLY A 214 -19.34 22.28 -25.91
N ILE A 215 -19.07 22.04 -24.64
CA ILE A 215 -19.32 20.75 -23.96
C ILE A 215 -20.77 20.69 -23.48
N ASP A 216 -21.48 19.62 -23.85
CA ASP A 216 -22.82 19.37 -23.38
C ASP A 216 -22.78 18.87 -21.91
N PRO A 217 -23.39 19.58 -20.94
CA PRO A 217 -23.46 19.13 -19.55
C PRO A 217 -24.21 17.80 -19.35
N ASP A 218 -24.96 17.33 -20.36
CA ASP A 218 -25.63 16.03 -20.36
C ASP A 218 -24.73 14.89 -20.82
N ASP A 219 -23.62 15.19 -21.50
CA ASP A 219 -22.60 14.22 -21.89
C ASP A 219 -21.60 14.00 -20.73
N THR A 220 -21.89 12.98 -19.92
CA THR A 220 -21.09 12.64 -18.73
C THR A 220 -19.61 12.40 -19.05
N ASP A 221 -19.29 11.75 -20.16
CA ASP A 221 -17.90 11.43 -20.52
C ASP A 221 -17.11 12.70 -20.85
N SER A 222 -17.70 13.62 -21.60
CA SER A 222 -17.12 14.92 -21.88
C SER A 222 -16.93 15.77 -20.61
N VAL A 223 -17.87 15.71 -19.67
CA VAL A 223 -17.77 16.40 -18.37
C VAL A 223 -16.65 15.78 -17.52
N ILE A 224 -16.53 14.46 -17.46
CA ILE A 224 -15.43 13.75 -16.78
C ILE A 224 -14.07 14.19 -17.37
N LYS A 225 -13.96 14.17 -18.67
CA LYS A 225 -12.73 14.58 -19.37
C LYS A 225 -12.35 16.02 -19.04
N ARG A 226 -13.29 16.94 -19.15
CA ARG A 226 -13.11 18.35 -18.79
C ARG A 226 -12.66 18.51 -17.34
N ASN A 227 -13.33 17.80 -16.42
CA ASN A 227 -13.01 17.86 -15.01
C ASN A 227 -11.56 17.46 -14.74
N ASN A 228 -11.13 16.33 -15.31
CA ASN A 228 -9.75 15.86 -15.20
C ASN A 228 -8.75 16.86 -15.78
N GLU A 229 -9.04 17.49 -16.92
CA GLU A 229 -8.19 18.52 -17.50
C GLU A 229 -8.00 19.72 -16.56
N LYS A 230 -9.02 20.13 -15.82
CA LYS A 230 -8.91 21.21 -14.83
C LYS A 230 -8.06 20.85 -13.62
N TYR A 231 -8.17 19.58 -13.15
CA TYR A 231 -7.27 19.10 -12.11
C TYR A 231 -5.82 19.00 -12.60
N HIS A 232 -5.58 18.54 -13.83
CA HIS A 232 -4.24 18.58 -14.43
C HIS A 232 -3.68 20.00 -14.54
N GLU A 233 -4.49 20.98 -14.95
CA GLU A 233 -4.13 22.40 -15.01
C GLU A 233 -3.71 22.91 -13.62
N PHE A 234 -4.50 22.64 -12.60
CA PHE A 234 -4.19 23.04 -11.22
C PHE A 234 -2.88 22.41 -10.69
N HIS A 235 -2.71 21.11 -10.89
CA HIS A 235 -1.48 20.43 -10.47
C HIS A 235 -0.24 20.99 -11.18
N GLN A 236 -0.34 21.24 -12.48
CA GLN A 236 0.77 21.83 -13.24
C GLN A 236 1.13 23.22 -12.73
N ARG A 237 0.13 24.10 -12.54
CA ARG A 237 0.33 25.46 -12.06
C ARG A 237 0.94 25.53 -10.67
N THR A 238 0.44 24.74 -9.74
CA THR A 238 0.98 24.68 -8.36
C THR A 238 2.39 24.08 -8.35
N ARG A 239 2.64 23.04 -9.15
CA ARG A 239 3.98 22.46 -9.30
C ARG A 239 4.96 23.49 -9.86
N ASP A 240 4.61 24.18 -10.96
CA ASP A 240 5.48 25.17 -11.59
C ASP A 240 5.80 26.31 -10.63
N LEU A 241 4.81 26.79 -9.87
CA LEU A 241 5.00 27.81 -8.84
C LEU A 241 6.02 27.34 -7.82
N ILE A 242 5.83 26.15 -7.22
CA ILE A 242 6.72 25.64 -6.16
C ILE A 242 8.15 25.44 -6.69
N MET A 243 8.29 24.81 -7.87
CA MET A 243 9.61 24.54 -8.46
C MET A 243 10.35 25.80 -8.89
N ASN A 244 9.63 26.89 -9.20
CA ASN A 244 10.24 28.19 -9.50
C ASN A 244 10.85 28.85 -8.25
N TYR A 245 10.22 28.69 -7.08
CA TYR A 245 10.74 29.20 -5.81
C TYR A 245 11.79 28.28 -5.16
N LYS A 246 11.52 26.96 -5.20
CA LYS A 246 12.34 25.93 -4.57
C LYS A 246 12.44 24.69 -5.47
N PRO A 247 13.43 24.62 -6.36
CA PRO A 247 13.58 23.51 -7.31
C PRO A 247 13.74 22.14 -6.65
N ASP A 248 14.29 22.10 -5.45
CA ASP A 248 14.53 20.86 -4.68
C ASP A 248 13.43 20.55 -3.66
N ALA A 249 12.35 21.33 -3.64
CA ALA A 249 11.24 21.09 -2.73
C ALA A 249 10.52 19.76 -3.05
N THR A 250 10.15 19.03 -2.01
CA THR A 250 9.28 17.87 -2.18
C THR A 250 7.84 18.30 -2.32
N LEU A 251 7.12 17.63 -3.21
CA LEU A 251 5.73 17.92 -3.53
C LEU A 251 4.92 16.63 -3.62
N TYR A 252 3.84 16.61 -2.87
CA TYR A 252 2.89 15.51 -2.92
C TYR A 252 1.44 16.02 -2.91
N TYR A 253 0.61 15.36 -3.70
CA TYR A 253 -0.82 15.59 -3.75
C TYR A 253 -1.52 14.36 -3.21
N ASN A 254 -2.12 14.45 -2.02
CA ASN A 254 -2.76 13.32 -1.36
C ASN A 254 -3.96 12.81 -2.16
N GLY A 255 -4.05 11.50 -2.27
CA GLY A 255 -5.05 10.80 -3.07
C GLY A 255 -4.56 10.40 -4.47
N THR A 256 -3.47 11.00 -4.98
CA THR A 256 -2.91 10.62 -6.30
C THR A 256 -2.29 9.22 -6.34
N THR A 257 -2.01 8.66 -5.18
CA THR A 257 -1.54 7.28 -5.01
C THR A 257 -2.65 6.29 -4.61
N ARG A 258 -3.90 6.71 -4.52
CA ARG A 258 -5.03 5.79 -4.34
C ARG A 258 -5.20 4.97 -5.60
N THR A 259 -5.18 3.66 -5.45
CA THR A 259 -5.22 2.71 -6.56
C THR A 259 -6.62 2.45 -7.07
N TYR A 260 -7.64 2.64 -6.22
CA TYR A 260 -9.05 2.45 -6.57
C TYR A 260 -9.97 3.24 -5.64
N ASN A 261 -11.16 3.52 -6.14
CA ASN A 261 -12.30 3.96 -5.36
C ASN A 261 -13.43 2.95 -5.61
N ASP A 262 -13.99 2.36 -4.53
CA ASP A 262 -14.91 1.21 -4.59
C ASP A 262 -14.31 0.02 -5.36
N ASP A 263 -14.92 -0.43 -6.43
CA ASP A 263 -14.46 -1.59 -7.23
C ASP A 263 -13.65 -1.19 -8.48
N ASN A 264 -13.28 0.11 -8.64
CA ASN A 264 -12.59 0.59 -9.84
C ASN A 264 -11.22 1.20 -9.53
N ILE A 265 -10.21 0.88 -10.35
CA ILE A 265 -8.87 1.52 -10.33
C ILE A 265 -8.93 2.83 -11.10
N ARG A 266 -9.52 3.87 -10.51
CA ARG A 266 -9.73 5.14 -11.21
C ARG A 266 -8.47 6.00 -11.31
N MET A 267 -7.61 5.97 -10.28
CA MET A 267 -6.50 6.92 -10.18
C MET A 267 -5.37 6.62 -11.17
N PHE A 268 -5.06 5.36 -11.45
CA PHE A 268 -4.08 5.00 -12.49
C PHE A 268 -4.50 5.49 -13.88
N LYS A 269 -5.79 5.50 -14.16
CA LYS A 269 -6.33 5.93 -15.45
C LYS A 269 -6.05 7.42 -15.74
N TYR A 270 -5.94 8.25 -14.70
CA TYR A 270 -5.80 9.70 -14.85
C TYR A 270 -4.37 10.21 -14.71
N ASN A 271 -3.43 9.38 -14.25
CA ASN A 271 -2.00 9.69 -14.19
C ASN A 271 -1.68 11.01 -13.46
N PHE A 272 -2.33 11.26 -12.33
CA PHE A 272 -2.09 12.45 -11.51
C PHE A 272 -0.79 12.36 -10.70
N ASP A 273 -0.34 11.15 -10.40
CA ASP A 273 0.90 10.88 -9.65
C ASP A 273 2.16 11.42 -10.36
N LYS A 274 2.09 11.72 -11.66
CA LYS A 274 3.19 12.33 -12.42
C LYS A 274 3.63 13.69 -11.86
N TYR A 275 2.73 14.43 -11.20
CA TYR A 275 3.03 15.73 -10.62
C TYR A 275 3.77 15.66 -9.29
N ASN A 276 3.71 14.52 -8.62
CA ASN A 276 4.42 14.28 -7.38
C ASN A 276 5.94 14.24 -7.59
N THR A 277 6.73 14.72 -6.64
CA THR A 277 8.18 14.48 -6.61
C THR A 277 8.51 13.20 -5.83
N LYS A 278 7.64 12.81 -4.93
CA LYS A 278 7.64 11.59 -4.11
C LYS A 278 6.24 10.98 -4.05
N HIS A 279 6.10 9.78 -3.53
CA HIS A 279 4.79 9.17 -3.28
C HIS A 279 4.58 8.95 -1.79
N ASP A 280 3.45 9.43 -1.24
CA ASP A 280 3.00 9.04 0.08
C ASP A 280 1.89 8.00 -0.07
N LEU A 281 2.09 6.85 0.58
CA LEU A 281 1.12 5.75 0.59
C LEU A 281 0.42 5.76 1.95
N GLU A 282 -0.74 6.39 1.99
CA GLU A 282 -1.56 6.46 3.19
C GLU A 282 -2.35 5.17 3.35
N ASP A 283 -1.84 4.29 4.23
CA ASP A 283 -2.41 2.99 4.54
C ASP A 283 -2.51 2.81 6.05
N LEU A 284 -3.67 3.13 6.63
CA LEU A 284 -3.93 2.94 8.06
C LEU A 284 -4.54 1.55 8.29
N PRO A 285 -3.77 0.53 8.69
CA PRO A 285 -4.24 -0.87 8.69
C PRO A 285 -5.45 -1.12 9.58
N THR A 286 -5.63 -0.35 10.63
CA THR A 286 -6.75 -0.46 11.57
C THR A 286 -8.01 0.27 11.12
N ALA A 287 -7.90 1.23 10.20
CA ALA A 287 -9.03 2.03 9.71
C ALA A 287 -9.51 1.58 8.34
N TRP A 288 -8.59 1.39 7.39
CA TRP A 288 -8.88 0.97 6.03
C TRP A 288 -7.74 0.13 5.45
N GLY A 289 -8.08 -0.84 4.66
CA GLY A 289 -7.16 -1.65 3.86
C GLY A 289 -6.51 -2.85 4.56
N GLY A 290 -6.27 -2.84 5.84
CA GLY A 290 -5.58 -3.91 6.55
C GLY A 290 -4.06 -3.95 6.28
N TYR A 291 -3.38 -4.99 6.81
CA TYR A 291 -1.91 -5.07 6.80
C TYR A 291 -1.30 -5.53 5.47
N ASP A 292 -2.11 -5.99 4.51
CA ASP A 292 -1.63 -6.55 3.23
C ASP A 292 -1.71 -5.56 2.04
N ILE A 293 -2.26 -4.35 2.25
CA ILE A 293 -2.39 -3.33 1.19
C ILE A 293 -1.06 -2.65 0.90
N PHE A 294 -0.38 -2.12 1.91
CA PHE A 294 0.87 -1.40 1.75
C PHE A 294 1.94 -2.22 0.99
N PRO A 295 2.18 -3.52 1.27
CA PRO A 295 3.18 -4.33 0.58
C PRO A 295 3.10 -4.30 -0.96
N TRP A 296 1.91 -4.41 -1.53
CA TRP A 296 1.78 -4.41 -3.00
C TRP A 296 1.77 -3.01 -3.59
N ARG A 297 1.19 -2.02 -2.89
CA ARG A 297 1.22 -0.62 -3.33
C ARG A 297 2.65 -0.08 -3.36
N SER A 298 3.46 -0.40 -2.37
CA SER A 298 4.88 -0.05 -2.34
C SER A 298 5.61 -0.58 -3.58
N LYS A 299 5.41 -1.87 -3.93
CA LYS A 299 6.00 -2.47 -5.12
C LYS A 299 5.54 -1.80 -6.42
N TYR A 300 4.26 -1.45 -6.51
CA TYR A 300 3.72 -0.75 -7.67
C TYR A 300 4.36 0.63 -7.85
N PHE A 301 4.38 1.45 -6.79
CA PHE A 301 4.90 2.82 -6.88
C PHE A 301 6.44 2.90 -6.92
N ALA A 302 7.15 1.89 -6.42
CA ALA A 302 8.60 1.80 -6.57
C ALA A 302 9.06 1.80 -8.03
N ASN A 303 8.23 1.28 -8.94
CA ASN A 303 8.52 1.25 -10.38
C ASN A 303 8.52 2.64 -11.03
N THR A 304 7.98 3.66 -10.38
CA THR A 304 8.03 5.05 -10.87
C THR A 304 9.39 5.72 -10.68
N GLY A 305 10.29 5.10 -9.93
CA GLY A 305 11.62 5.64 -9.61
C GLY A 305 11.61 6.80 -8.62
N LYS A 306 10.47 7.13 -8.01
CA LYS A 306 10.34 8.18 -7.00
C LYS A 306 10.47 7.58 -5.59
N GLU A 307 10.93 8.40 -4.63
CA GLU A 307 10.92 8.00 -3.23
C GLU A 307 9.51 7.70 -2.74
N ILE A 308 9.40 6.70 -1.88
CA ILE A 308 8.13 6.31 -1.25
C ILE A 308 8.21 6.68 0.24
N VAL A 309 7.17 7.31 0.72
CA VAL A 309 6.86 7.48 2.14
C VAL A 309 5.61 6.67 2.43
N ALA A 310 5.71 5.74 3.35
CA ALA A 310 4.54 4.99 3.82
C ALA A 310 3.96 5.68 5.04
N MET A 311 2.65 5.89 5.04
CA MET A 311 1.96 6.60 6.10
C MET A 311 0.99 5.68 6.83
N SER A 312 1.13 5.63 8.15
CA SER A 312 0.15 5.07 9.09
C SER A 312 -0.12 6.11 10.19
N GLY A 313 -0.69 5.73 11.31
CA GLY A 313 -0.95 6.66 12.41
C GLY A 313 -0.98 5.96 13.76
N LYS A 314 -0.85 6.75 14.83
CA LYS A 314 -1.02 6.30 16.21
C LYS A 314 -2.44 5.83 16.52
N PHE A 315 -3.38 6.15 15.66
CA PHE A 315 -4.83 6.04 15.86
C PHE A 315 -5.31 4.60 15.93
N HIS A 316 -6.29 4.34 16.82
CA HIS A 316 -6.83 2.98 16.97
C HIS A 316 -7.74 2.58 15.80
N LYS A 317 -8.68 3.43 15.42
CA LYS A 317 -9.74 3.06 14.47
C LYS A 317 -9.89 3.99 13.28
N ALA A 318 -9.74 5.29 13.49
CA ALA A 318 -9.96 6.29 12.45
C ALA A 318 -8.81 7.30 12.41
N TRP A 319 -8.53 7.85 11.24
CA TRP A 319 -7.57 8.94 11.13
C TRP A 319 -8.01 10.13 11.99
N GLY A 320 -7.06 10.72 12.70
CA GLY A 320 -7.30 11.93 13.49
C GLY A 320 -8.17 11.76 14.73
N GLU A 321 -8.49 10.54 15.17
CA GLU A 321 -9.26 10.35 16.40
C GLU A 321 -8.47 10.77 17.63
N PHE A 322 -9.02 11.70 18.42
CA PHE A 322 -8.43 12.09 19.70
C PHE A 322 -8.60 10.99 20.74
N GLY A 323 -7.50 10.62 21.43
CA GLY A 323 -7.52 9.63 22.51
C GLY A 323 -7.61 8.17 22.07
N GLY A 324 -7.57 7.89 20.77
CA GLY A 324 -7.44 6.54 20.24
C GLY A 324 -5.97 6.19 20.01
N PHE A 325 -5.51 5.04 20.55
CA PHE A 325 -4.10 4.65 20.47
C PHE A 325 -3.92 3.21 20.02
N LYS A 326 -2.96 2.98 19.11
CA LYS A 326 -2.41 1.67 18.83
C LYS A 326 -1.43 1.23 19.91
N HIS A 327 -1.30 -0.08 20.10
CA HIS A 327 -0.20 -0.61 20.89
C HIS A 327 1.15 -0.34 20.22
N LYS A 328 2.20 -0.07 21.00
CA LYS A 328 3.55 0.22 20.47
C LYS A 328 4.11 -0.87 19.57
N ASP A 329 3.75 -2.14 19.81
CA ASP A 329 4.19 -3.27 18.99
C ASP A 329 3.53 -3.28 17.60
N ALA A 330 2.30 -2.75 17.47
CA ALA A 330 1.69 -2.50 16.17
C ALA A 330 2.45 -1.42 15.40
N ILE A 331 2.82 -0.31 16.09
CA ILE A 331 3.62 0.77 15.50
C ILE A 331 4.97 0.23 15.04
N LEU A 332 5.64 -0.61 15.85
CA LEU A 332 6.90 -1.26 15.49
C LEU A 332 6.79 -2.15 14.24
N TYR A 333 5.74 -3.00 14.19
CA TYR A 333 5.52 -3.87 13.03
C TYR A 333 5.25 -3.07 11.76
N GLU A 334 4.41 -2.05 11.85
CA GLU A 334 4.08 -1.17 10.73
C GLU A 334 5.33 -0.44 10.23
N ALA A 335 6.12 0.15 11.12
CA ALA A 335 7.36 0.84 10.77
C ALA A 335 8.40 -0.10 10.14
N ALA A 336 8.60 -1.28 10.73
CA ALA A 336 9.50 -2.29 10.16
C ALA A 336 9.04 -2.80 8.80
N SER A 337 7.72 -2.95 8.60
CA SER A 337 7.14 -3.31 7.29
C SER A 337 7.40 -2.23 6.24
N MET A 338 7.26 -0.95 6.59
CA MET A 338 7.54 0.16 5.68
C MET A 338 8.97 0.12 5.17
N ILE A 339 9.94 -0.05 6.06
CA ILE A 339 11.37 -0.20 5.68
C ILE A 339 11.61 -1.48 4.87
N ALA A 340 11.01 -2.60 5.28
CA ALA A 340 11.17 -3.87 4.58
C ALA A 340 10.70 -3.82 3.13
N PHE A 341 9.74 -2.97 2.81
CA PHE A 341 9.24 -2.72 1.46
C PHE A 341 9.81 -1.46 0.81
N GLY A 342 10.93 -0.93 1.31
CA GLY A 342 11.73 0.10 0.66
C GLY A 342 11.26 1.54 0.86
N ALA A 343 10.34 1.80 1.78
CA ALA A 343 9.76 3.11 2.02
C ALA A 343 10.33 3.82 3.26
N ASN A 344 10.32 5.14 3.25
CA ASN A 344 10.43 5.98 4.45
C ASN A 344 9.19 5.81 5.32
N VAL A 345 9.32 6.02 6.63
CA VAL A 345 8.24 5.80 7.60
C VAL A 345 7.60 7.13 7.99
N ASN A 346 6.26 7.18 7.98
CA ASN A 346 5.50 8.33 8.45
C ASN A 346 4.36 7.88 9.38
N PHE A 347 4.31 8.44 10.59
CA PHE A 347 3.20 8.22 11.50
C PHE A 347 2.39 9.50 11.73
N GLY A 348 1.07 9.38 11.51
CA GLY A 348 0.11 10.41 11.86
C GLY A 348 -0.04 10.54 13.37
N ASP A 349 0.10 11.76 13.85
CA ASP A 349 -0.26 12.21 15.19
C ASP A 349 -1.24 13.37 15.07
N GLN A 350 -1.89 13.73 16.15
CA GLN A 350 -2.80 14.86 16.20
C GLN A 350 -2.36 15.86 17.30
N LEU A 351 -2.01 17.07 16.87
CA LEU A 351 -1.68 18.13 17.81
C LEU A 351 -2.93 18.55 18.59
N HIS A 352 -2.81 18.62 19.91
CA HIS A 352 -3.88 19.19 20.71
C HIS A 352 -4.09 20.67 20.35
N PRO A 353 -5.34 21.17 20.24
CA PRO A 353 -5.60 22.57 19.84
C PRO A 353 -4.84 23.62 20.67
N SER A 354 -4.51 23.32 21.91
CA SER A 354 -3.71 24.19 22.78
C SER A 354 -2.24 24.35 22.38
N GLY A 355 -1.76 23.50 21.46
CA GLY A 355 -0.35 23.48 21.03
C GLY A 355 0.58 22.56 21.84
N ILE A 356 0.06 21.80 22.81
CA ILE A 356 0.85 20.87 23.63
C ILE A 356 1.01 19.54 22.88
N MET A 357 2.25 19.04 22.81
CA MET A 357 2.57 17.70 22.30
C MET A 357 2.28 16.63 23.35
N ASP A 358 1.76 15.48 22.92
CA ASP A 358 1.54 14.32 23.80
C ASP A 358 2.81 13.47 23.90
N MET A 359 3.57 13.64 24.97
CA MET A 359 4.85 12.95 25.20
C MET A 359 4.72 11.43 25.15
N SER A 360 3.62 10.86 25.65
CA SER A 360 3.43 9.39 25.65
C SER A 360 3.27 8.82 24.24
N THR A 361 2.70 9.60 23.32
CA THR A 361 2.69 9.27 21.88
C THR A 361 4.11 9.18 21.33
N TYR A 362 4.96 10.18 21.66
CA TYR A 362 6.34 10.22 21.15
C TYR A 362 7.25 9.17 21.80
N GLU A 363 6.98 8.74 23.04
CA GLU A 363 7.63 7.57 23.62
C GLU A 363 7.31 6.28 22.85
N ASN A 364 6.05 6.08 22.46
CA ASN A 364 5.64 4.92 21.67
C ASN A 364 6.17 4.94 20.23
N ILE A 365 6.18 6.11 19.59
CA ILE A 365 6.74 6.28 18.25
C ILE A 365 8.26 6.13 18.30
N GLY A 366 8.93 6.71 19.30
CA GLY A 366 10.36 6.57 19.51
C GLY A 366 10.80 5.13 19.66
N TYR A 367 10.03 4.31 20.38
CA TYR A 367 10.28 2.86 20.47
C TYR A 367 10.39 2.19 19.08
N ALA A 368 9.53 2.57 18.14
CA ALA A 368 9.58 2.06 16.78
C ALA A 368 10.66 2.74 15.93
N PHE A 369 10.84 4.06 16.06
CA PHE A 369 11.82 4.81 15.28
C PHE A 369 13.28 4.53 15.68
N ASP A 370 13.55 4.18 16.94
CA ASP A 370 14.84 3.66 17.39
C ASP A 370 15.19 2.31 16.73
N TYR A 371 14.17 1.51 16.40
CA TYR A 371 14.37 0.30 15.63
C TYR A 371 14.57 0.61 14.14
N VAL A 372 13.77 1.54 13.59
CA VAL A 372 13.90 2.01 12.20
C VAL A 372 15.30 2.53 11.93
N GLU A 373 15.87 3.35 12.80
CA GLU A 373 17.25 3.89 12.66
C GLU A 373 18.29 2.79 12.44
N LYS A 374 18.07 1.60 13.00
CA LYS A 374 18.99 0.45 12.87
C LYS A 374 18.80 -0.33 11.58
N ILE A 375 17.69 -0.16 10.88
CA ILE A 375 17.35 -0.96 9.69
C ILE A 375 17.12 -0.14 8.42
N GLU A 376 16.93 1.17 8.51
CA GLU A 376 16.57 2.05 7.39
C GLU A 376 17.59 2.00 6.25
N ALA A 377 18.88 1.93 6.54
CA ALA A 377 19.94 1.80 5.53
C ALA A 377 19.87 0.49 4.71
N TYR A 378 19.12 -0.50 5.18
CA TYR A 378 18.98 -1.80 4.54
C TYR A 378 17.68 -1.96 3.74
N GLY A 379 16.76 -1.03 3.86
CA GLY A 379 15.49 -1.01 3.12
C GLY A 379 15.42 0.13 2.10
N ILE A 380 15.64 1.37 2.56
CA ILE A 380 15.46 2.57 1.74
C ILE A 380 16.45 2.57 0.56
N GLY A 381 15.93 2.92 -0.63
CA GLY A 381 16.70 2.91 -1.89
C GLY A 381 17.01 1.50 -2.44
N GLY A 382 16.42 0.45 -1.87
CA GLY A 382 16.50 -0.89 -2.41
C GLY A 382 15.51 -1.14 -3.55
N LYS A 383 15.96 -1.77 -4.63
CA LYS A 383 15.09 -2.20 -5.74
C LYS A 383 14.44 -3.54 -5.41
N HIS A 384 13.13 -3.65 -5.57
CA HIS A 384 12.43 -4.93 -5.46
C HIS A 384 12.88 -5.89 -6.57
N ILE A 385 13.23 -7.12 -6.18
CA ILE A 385 13.68 -8.16 -7.13
C ILE A 385 12.76 -9.36 -7.02
N ALA A 386 12.13 -9.75 -8.12
CA ALA A 386 11.31 -10.96 -8.23
C ALA A 386 11.27 -11.48 -9.66
N ARG A 387 11.09 -12.81 -9.83
CA ARG A 387 10.84 -13.45 -11.12
C ARG A 387 9.36 -13.68 -11.38
N THR A 388 8.52 -13.55 -10.35
CA THR A 388 7.07 -13.61 -10.45
C THR A 388 6.51 -12.20 -10.48
N GLY A 389 5.68 -11.88 -11.46
CA GLY A 389 5.04 -10.58 -11.61
C GLY A 389 3.52 -10.70 -11.50
N LEU A 390 2.91 -9.84 -10.70
CA LEU A 390 1.46 -9.67 -10.62
C LEU A 390 1.04 -8.51 -11.53
N TYR A 391 0.36 -8.81 -12.64
CA TYR A 391 -0.21 -7.79 -13.52
C TYR A 391 -1.48 -7.21 -12.90
N ILE A 392 -1.53 -5.89 -12.73
CA ILE A 392 -2.66 -5.20 -12.12
C ILE A 392 -3.83 -5.08 -13.10
N SER A 393 -4.97 -5.66 -12.71
CA SER A 393 -6.27 -5.49 -13.36
C SER A 393 -7.05 -4.28 -12.85
N GLU A 394 -8.25 -4.05 -13.38
CA GLU A 394 -9.17 -3.01 -12.88
C GLU A 394 -10.04 -3.46 -11.69
N SER A 395 -9.85 -4.68 -11.16
CA SER A 395 -10.64 -5.25 -10.08
C SER A 395 -9.88 -5.26 -8.75
N LYS A 396 -10.35 -4.45 -7.79
CA LYS A 396 -9.85 -4.46 -6.41
C LYS A 396 -9.86 -5.85 -5.80
N ALA A 397 -11.01 -6.52 -5.84
CA ALA A 397 -11.17 -7.84 -5.23
C ALA A 397 -10.21 -8.89 -5.81
N ALA A 398 -9.95 -8.82 -7.12
CA ALA A 398 -9.03 -9.73 -7.79
C ALA A 398 -7.57 -9.45 -7.36
N ILE A 399 -7.16 -8.19 -7.33
CA ILE A 399 -5.80 -7.81 -6.90
C ILE A 399 -5.57 -8.20 -5.44
N GLU A 400 -6.44 -7.75 -4.53
CA GLU A 400 -6.26 -7.99 -3.09
C GLU A 400 -6.35 -9.47 -2.74
N GLY A 401 -7.23 -10.24 -3.39
CA GLY A 401 -7.31 -11.69 -3.20
C GLY A 401 -6.04 -12.40 -3.67
N THR A 402 -5.52 -12.05 -4.84
CA THR A 402 -4.26 -12.62 -5.33
C THR A 402 -3.09 -12.22 -4.45
N VAL A 403 -2.97 -10.95 -4.09
CA VAL A 403 -1.92 -10.44 -3.18
C VAL A 403 -1.95 -11.20 -1.85
N GLN A 404 -3.12 -11.39 -1.27
CA GLN A 404 -3.26 -12.11 -0.01
C GLN A 404 -2.78 -13.56 -0.15
N MET A 405 -3.17 -14.29 -1.21
CA MET A 405 -2.70 -15.65 -1.47
C MET A 405 -1.17 -15.70 -1.60
N LEU A 406 -0.56 -14.77 -2.33
CA LEU A 406 0.90 -14.71 -2.52
C LEU A 406 1.65 -14.38 -1.24
N LEU A 407 1.16 -13.41 -0.45
CA LEU A 407 1.79 -13.01 0.81
C LEU A 407 1.70 -14.10 1.87
N GLU A 408 0.59 -14.82 1.95
CA GLU A 408 0.37 -15.90 2.92
C GLU A 408 1.26 -17.12 2.65
N GLU A 409 1.64 -17.37 1.39
CA GLU A 409 2.57 -18.44 1.00
C GLU A 409 4.01 -17.94 0.78
N GLN A 410 4.32 -16.75 1.29
CA GLN A 410 5.64 -16.11 1.19
C GLN A 410 6.22 -16.15 -0.24
N ILE A 411 5.36 -15.98 -1.24
CA ILE A 411 5.81 -15.86 -2.63
C ILE A 411 6.45 -14.48 -2.83
N ASN A 412 7.68 -14.46 -3.29
CA ASN A 412 8.35 -13.23 -3.68
C ASN A 412 7.87 -12.79 -5.07
N PHE A 413 7.19 -11.65 -5.16
CA PHE A 413 6.63 -11.12 -6.41
C PHE A 413 6.87 -9.62 -6.56
N ASN A 414 6.83 -9.13 -7.80
CA ASN A 414 6.68 -7.71 -8.13
C ASN A 414 5.27 -7.43 -8.65
N VAL A 415 4.89 -6.16 -8.63
CA VAL A 415 3.64 -5.68 -9.19
C VAL A 415 3.96 -4.98 -10.51
N LEU A 416 3.23 -5.35 -11.57
CA LEU A 416 3.49 -4.92 -12.94
C LEU A 416 2.42 -3.96 -13.41
N ASN A 417 2.85 -2.93 -14.12
CA ASN A 417 1.97 -2.00 -14.82
C ASN A 417 2.42 -1.81 -16.28
N THR A 418 1.69 -1.00 -17.01
CA THR A 418 1.96 -0.68 -18.42
C THR A 418 3.34 -0.10 -18.68
N LEU A 419 3.89 0.66 -17.72
CA LEU A 419 5.14 1.40 -17.90
C LEU A 419 6.38 0.60 -17.50
N ASP A 420 6.20 -0.52 -16.76
CA ASP A 420 7.30 -1.29 -16.23
C ASP A 420 8.09 -2.05 -17.31
N ASP A 421 9.35 -2.31 -17.02
CA ASP A 421 10.14 -3.31 -17.72
C ASP A 421 9.83 -4.71 -17.14
N TRP A 422 9.37 -5.64 -18.00
CA TRP A 422 9.04 -7.02 -17.61
C TRP A 422 10.17 -8.01 -17.89
N SER A 423 11.36 -7.53 -18.28
CA SER A 423 12.47 -8.39 -18.73
C SER A 423 12.98 -9.36 -17.64
N ASP A 424 12.88 -8.98 -16.37
CA ASP A 424 13.29 -9.82 -15.22
C ASP A 424 12.21 -10.82 -14.79
N ILE A 425 11.00 -10.76 -15.38
CA ILE A 425 9.86 -11.60 -15.02
C ILE A 425 9.89 -12.90 -15.82
N GLU A 426 9.77 -14.02 -15.15
CA GLU A 426 9.67 -15.36 -15.76
C GLU A 426 8.21 -15.84 -15.77
N VAL A 427 7.45 -15.52 -14.72
CA VAL A 427 6.05 -15.93 -14.55
C VAL A 427 5.18 -14.71 -14.31
N MET A 428 4.15 -14.51 -15.13
CA MET A 428 3.17 -13.45 -14.98
C MET A 428 1.84 -14.00 -14.48
N ILE A 429 1.29 -13.39 -13.46
CA ILE A 429 -0.05 -13.65 -12.94
C ILE A 429 -0.99 -12.58 -13.48
N ILE A 430 -2.03 -12.99 -14.20
CA ILE A 430 -3.08 -12.10 -14.72
C ILE A 430 -4.35 -12.38 -13.92
N THR A 431 -4.77 -11.41 -13.11
CA THR A 431 -5.92 -11.52 -12.22
C THR A 431 -7.24 -11.39 -12.98
N SER A 432 -8.32 -11.93 -12.45
CA SER A 432 -9.66 -11.70 -13.00
C SER A 432 -9.99 -10.20 -13.01
N GLY A 433 -10.60 -9.70 -14.09
CA GLY A 433 -10.79 -8.26 -14.33
C GLY A 433 -10.03 -7.72 -15.52
N GLY A 434 -9.19 -8.55 -16.14
CA GLY A 434 -8.69 -8.32 -17.50
C GLY A 434 -7.31 -7.70 -17.61
N VAL A 435 -6.89 -7.58 -18.86
CA VAL A 435 -5.66 -6.91 -19.29
C VAL A 435 -6.08 -5.62 -19.99
N LEU A 436 -5.35 -4.53 -19.74
CA LEU A 436 -5.60 -3.26 -20.42
C LEU A 436 -5.35 -3.42 -21.93
N GLU A 437 -6.20 -2.83 -22.76
CA GLU A 437 -6.14 -2.94 -24.22
C GLU A 437 -4.74 -2.63 -24.77
N GLN A 438 -4.10 -1.62 -24.24
CA GLN A 438 -2.75 -1.21 -24.64
C GLN A 438 -1.64 -2.23 -24.34
N ASP A 439 -1.88 -3.18 -23.41
CA ASP A 439 -0.90 -4.19 -22.99
C ASP A 439 -1.14 -5.56 -23.65
N LEU A 440 -2.23 -5.76 -24.40
CA LEU A 440 -2.57 -7.06 -25.01
C LEU A 440 -1.44 -7.61 -25.90
N SER A 441 -0.89 -6.77 -26.79
CA SER A 441 0.21 -7.19 -27.66
C SER A 441 1.50 -7.47 -26.88
N ARG A 442 1.69 -6.80 -25.78
CA ARG A 442 2.86 -6.98 -24.92
C ARG A 442 2.79 -8.29 -24.13
N VAL A 443 1.62 -8.66 -23.63
CA VAL A 443 1.38 -9.96 -22.98
C VAL A 443 1.64 -11.11 -23.97
N GLN A 444 1.16 -10.99 -25.21
CA GLN A 444 1.43 -12.00 -26.23
C GLN A 444 2.94 -12.09 -26.54
N SER A 445 3.62 -10.93 -26.68
CA SER A 445 5.08 -10.90 -26.90
C SER A 445 5.87 -11.53 -25.75
N PHE A 446 5.40 -11.36 -24.51
CA PHE A 446 6.00 -11.97 -23.33
C PHE A 446 5.96 -13.51 -23.41
N ILE A 447 4.80 -14.07 -23.82
CA ILE A 447 4.63 -15.51 -24.01
C ILE A 447 5.51 -16.02 -25.16
N ASP A 448 5.52 -15.32 -26.29
CA ASP A 448 6.30 -15.70 -27.50
C ASP A 448 7.81 -15.74 -27.22
N GLN A 449 8.27 -14.96 -26.25
CA GLN A 449 9.67 -14.93 -25.79
C GLN A 449 9.97 -16.02 -24.72
N GLY A 450 9.02 -16.89 -24.41
CA GLY A 450 9.16 -17.98 -23.46
C GLY A 450 8.68 -17.65 -22.04
N GLY A 451 8.09 -16.48 -21.82
CA GLY A 451 7.44 -16.13 -20.57
C GLY A 451 6.29 -17.07 -20.25
N LYS A 452 6.06 -17.30 -18.98
CA LYS A 452 5.02 -18.20 -18.46
C LYS A 452 3.87 -17.38 -17.88
N VAL A 453 2.64 -17.81 -18.09
CA VAL A 453 1.44 -17.07 -17.66
C VAL A 453 0.49 -17.99 -16.89
N ILE A 454 -0.01 -17.50 -15.76
CA ILE A 454 -1.20 -18.03 -15.11
C ILE A 454 -2.30 -16.97 -15.15
N ALA A 455 -3.44 -17.30 -15.76
CA ALA A 455 -4.58 -16.41 -15.92
C ALA A 455 -5.80 -16.93 -15.16
N ILE A 456 -6.54 -16.03 -14.51
CA ILE A 456 -7.60 -16.36 -13.55
C ILE A 456 -8.96 -15.86 -14.09
N GLY A 457 -9.96 -16.73 -14.14
CA GLY A 457 -11.34 -16.38 -14.47
C GLY A 457 -11.50 -15.74 -15.85
N ASP A 458 -12.08 -14.57 -15.90
CA ASP A 458 -12.33 -13.81 -17.13
C ASP A 458 -11.15 -12.94 -17.59
N ALA A 459 -9.99 -13.06 -16.93
CA ALA A 459 -8.79 -12.21 -17.13
C ALA A 459 -8.39 -12.00 -18.60
N ILE A 460 -8.55 -13.01 -19.40
CA ILE A 460 -8.10 -13.05 -20.80
C ILE A 460 -9.23 -13.29 -21.80
N ILE A 461 -10.48 -13.16 -21.37
CA ILE A 461 -11.64 -13.35 -22.23
C ILE A 461 -12.21 -11.98 -22.60
N VAL A 462 -12.04 -11.59 -23.86
CA VAL A 462 -12.58 -10.35 -24.42
C VAL A 462 -13.56 -10.71 -25.54
N ASP A 463 -14.77 -10.16 -25.50
CA ASP A 463 -15.85 -10.44 -26.45
C ASP A 463 -16.10 -11.93 -26.69
N GLY A 464 -15.98 -12.73 -25.63
CA GLY A 464 -16.20 -14.17 -25.69
C GLY A 464 -15.09 -14.97 -26.38
N LYS A 465 -13.88 -14.40 -26.45
CA LYS A 465 -12.71 -15.07 -27.03
C LYS A 465 -11.48 -14.90 -26.12
N PRO A 466 -10.68 -15.95 -25.95
CA PRO A 466 -9.37 -15.80 -25.34
C PRO A 466 -8.48 -14.87 -26.17
N ILE A 467 -7.80 -13.94 -25.51
CA ILE A 467 -6.85 -13.00 -26.14
C ILE A 467 -5.43 -13.58 -26.28
N ILE A 468 -5.17 -14.71 -25.61
CA ILE A 468 -3.94 -15.52 -25.71
C ILE A 468 -4.35 -16.98 -25.93
N ASP A 469 -3.45 -17.78 -26.49
CA ASP A 469 -3.69 -19.22 -26.65
C ASP A 469 -3.66 -19.94 -25.30
N ILE A 470 -4.81 -20.35 -24.79
CA ILE A 470 -4.97 -21.17 -23.57
C ILE A 470 -5.18 -22.66 -23.89
N GLY A 471 -5.24 -23.02 -25.18
CA GLY A 471 -5.60 -24.37 -25.64
C GLY A 471 -7.07 -24.72 -25.43
N ALA A 472 -7.97 -23.75 -25.41
CA ALA A 472 -9.40 -23.99 -25.27
C ALA A 472 -10.23 -22.86 -25.89
N GLU A 473 -11.40 -23.20 -26.37
CA GLU A 473 -12.42 -22.26 -26.79
C GLU A 473 -13.30 -21.82 -25.61
N TYR A 474 -13.66 -20.56 -25.54
CA TYR A 474 -14.68 -20.08 -24.62
C TYR A 474 -16.07 -20.45 -25.18
N ILE A 475 -16.87 -21.19 -24.43
CA ILE A 475 -18.20 -21.64 -24.84
C ILE A 475 -19.35 -21.01 -24.04
N GLY A 476 -19.05 -20.20 -23.03
CA GLY A 476 -20.08 -19.44 -22.34
C GLY A 476 -19.96 -19.40 -20.83
N LYS A 477 -21.06 -18.95 -20.21
CA LYS A 477 -21.21 -18.92 -18.76
C LYS A 477 -21.77 -20.24 -18.22
N ALA A 478 -21.52 -20.48 -16.93
CA ALA A 478 -22.15 -21.62 -16.24
C ALA A 478 -23.69 -21.51 -16.22
N ARG A 479 -24.32 -22.67 -16.17
CA ARG A 479 -25.78 -22.80 -16.00
C ARG A 479 -26.21 -22.54 -14.54
N TYR A 480 -25.36 -22.93 -13.59
CA TYR A 480 -25.67 -22.94 -12.18
C TYR A 480 -24.95 -21.80 -11.47
N ASP A 481 -25.38 -21.44 -10.26
CA ASP A 481 -24.87 -20.39 -9.43
C ASP A 481 -23.62 -20.77 -8.60
N VAL A 482 -23.34 -22.05 -8.49
CA VAL A 482 -22.14 -22.64 -7.89
C VAL A 482 -21.70 -23.86 -8.69
N ASP A 483 -20.47 -24.30 -8.52
CA ASP A 483 -19.98 -25.59 -8.95
C ASP A 483 -18.91 -26.13 -8.00
N TYR A 484 -18.33 -27.28 -8.35
CA TYR A 484 -17.37 -27.98 -7.51
C TYR A 484 -16.16 -28.36 -8.35
N THR A 485 -14.97 -28.31 -7.75
CA THR A 485 -13.71 -28.71 -8.39
C THR A 485 -13.23 -30.05 -7.81
N ILE A 486 -12.74 -30.92 -8.70
CA ILE A 486 -11.91 -32.07 -8.37
C ILE A 486 -10.51 -31.81 -8.98
N VAL A 487 -9.48 -31.87 -8.15
CA VAL A 487 -8.11 -31.67 -8.62
C VAL A 487 -7.51 -32.97 -9.15
N GLY A 488 -6.72 -32.88 -10.22
CA GLY A 488 -5.88 -33.94 -10.71
C GLY A 488 -4.59 -34.09 -9.87
N ASP A 489 -3.94 -35.24 -9.96
CA ASP A 489 -2.79 -35.59 -9.13
C ASP A 489 -1.63 -34.58 -9.20
N GLU A 490 -1.45 -33.94 -10.36
CA GLU A 490 -0.32 -33.02 -10.60
C GLU A 490 -0.37 -31.75 -9.75
N ILE A 491 -1.59 -31.27 -9.43
CA ILE A 491 -1.81 -30.07 -8.61
C ILE A 491 -2.56 -30.35 -7.31
N ALA A 492 -2.68 -31.62 -6.94
CA ALA A 492 -3.42 -32.02 -5.73
C ALA A 492 -2.74 -31.51 -4.46
N GLY A 493 -1.42 -31.70 -4.32
CA GLY A 493 -0.71 -31.34 -3.08
C GLY A 493 -1.41 -31.93 -1.85
N GLU A 494 -1.78 -31.07 -0.90
CA GLU A 494 -2.55 -31.43 0.31
C GLU A 494 -4.07 -31.21 0.14
N ILE A 495 -4.56 -30.86 -1.06
CA ILE A 495 -5.98 -30.63 -1.32
C ILE A 495 -6.76 -31.93 -1.16
N VAL A 496 -7.96 -31.84 -0.56
CA VAL A 496 -8.84 -32.99 -0.40
C VAL A 496 -9.24 -33.61 -1.76
N THR A 497 -9.35 -34.91 -1.82
CA THR A 497 -9.66 -35.67 -3.05
C THR A 497 -11.16 -35.66 -3.40
N THR A 498 -12.03 -35.15 -2.54
CA THR A 498 -13.47 -34.98 -2.79
C THR A 498 -13.74 -33.65 -3.51
N PRO A 499 -14.83 -33.56 -4.32
CA PRO A 499 -15.20 -32.28 -4.91
C PRO A 499 -15.41 -31.21 -3.86
N PHE A 500 -14.77 -30.05 -4.02
CA PHE A 500 -14.92 -28.90 -3.13
C PHE A 500 -15.66 -27.76 -3.80
N LEU A 501 -16.36 -26.98 -3.00
CA LEU A 501 -17.22 -25.90 -3.44
C LEU A 501 -16.45 -24.71 -3.99
N ASN A 502 -16.90 -24.18 -5.14
CA ASN A 502 -16.64 -22.82 -5.61
C ASN A 502 -17.88 -21.96 -5.39
N TYR A 503 -17.73 -20.83 -4.73
CA TYR A 503 -18.83 -19.94 -4.37
C TYR A 503 -19.33 -19.10 -5.54
N SER A 504 -18.58 -19.02 -6.62
CA SER A 504 -19.02 -18.63 -7.95
C SER A 504 -18.55 -19.65 -8.98
N PRO A 505 -19.35 -19.91 -10.03
CA PRO A 505 -19.04 -20.98 -10.97
C PRO A 505 -17.95 -20.54 -11.96
N ALA A 506 -17.23 -21.53 -12.47
CA ALA A 506 -16.27 -21.33 -13.57
C ALA A 506 -16.97 -20.85 -14.85
N ILE A 507 -16.28 -20.07 -15.65
CA ILE A 507 -16.63 -19.93 -17.05
C ILE A 507 -16.48 -21.28 -17.76
N ARG A 508 -17.22 -21.52 -18.82
CA ARG A 508 -17.20 -22.78 -19.56
C ARG A 508 -16.26 -22.67 -20.76
N ILE A 509 -15.35 -23.61 -20.83
CA ILE A 509 -14.38 -23.75 -21.92
C ILE A 509 -14.38 -25.16 -22.47
N ALA A 510 -14.04 -25.32 -23.75
CA ALA A 510 -13.85 -26.61 -24.41
C ALA A 510 -12.37 -26.78 -24.76
N PRO A 511 -11.65 -27.73 -24.13
CA PRO A 511 -10.22 -27.93 -24.39
C PRO A 511 -9.97 -28.43 -25.81
N GLU A 512 -8.91 -27.93 -26.44
CA GLU A 512 -8.41 -28.38 -27.74
C GLU A 512 -7.52 -29.62 -27.60
N GLU A 513 -7.25 -30.28 -28.72
CA GLU A 513 -6.32 -31.42 -28.75
C GLU A 513 -4.91 -31.00 -28.25
N GLY A 514 -4.35 -31.79 -27.35
CA GLY A 514 -3.04 -31.53 -26.74
C GLY A 514 -3.06 -30.54 -25.55
N THR A 515 -4.23 -30.11 -25.12
CA THR A 515 -4.37 -29.36 -23.86
C THR A 515 -4.50 -30.34 -22.70
N GLU A 516 -3.75 -30.06 -21.64
CA GLU A 516 -3.74 -30.87 -20.43
C GLU A 516 -4.79 -30.35 -19.44
N VAL A 517 -5.62 -31.27 -18.93
CA VAL A 517 -6.62 -30.94 -17.90
C VAL A 517 -6.07 -31.29 -16.52
N LEU A 518 -5.83 -30.26 -15.71
CA LEU A 518 -5.26 -30.36 -14.36
C LEU A 518 -6.32 -30.50 -13.27
N ALA A 519 -7.53 -29.96 -13.51
CA ALA A 519 -8.69 -30.12 -12.62
C ALA A 519 -9.99 -30.09 -13.40
N SER A 520 -10.98 -30.84 -12.95
CA SER A 520 -12.30 -30.95 -13.55
C SER A 520 -13.43 -30.38 -12.70
N ILE A 521 -14.57 -30.11 -13.31
CA ILE A 521 -15.76 -29.56 -12.66
C ILE A 521 -16.77 -30.70 -12.38
N ARG A 522 -17.48 -30.55 -11.27
CA ARG A 522 -18.73 -31.21 -10.97
C ARG A 522 -19.82 -30.16 -10.87
N GLU A 523 -20.94 -30.38 -11.54
CA GLU A 523 -22.10 -29.49 -11.46
C GLU A 523 -23.04 -29.89 -10.33
N PRO A 524 -23.77 -28.93 -9.71
CA PRO A 524 -24.83 -29.26 -8.76
C PRO A 524 -26.03 -29.87 -9.48
N TYR A 525 -26.90 -30.57 -8.76
CA TYR A 525 -28.16 -31.12 -9.32
C TYR A 525 -29.06 -30.00 -9.85
N PHE A 526 -29.07 -28.81 -9.20
CA PHE A 526 -29.82 -27.62 -9.58
C PHE A 526 -29.32 -26.41 -8.85
N SER A 527 -29.61 -25.19 -9.34
CA SER A 527 -29.40 -23.94 -8.57
C SER A 527 -30.43 -23.86 -7.46
N ARG A 528 -29.98 -23.48 -6.27
CA ARG A 528 -30.84 -23.34 -5.10
C ARG A 528 -31.81 -22.18 -5.29
N THR A 529 -33.10 -22.45 -5.07
CA THR A 529 -34.18 -21.46 -5.02
C THR A 529 -35.02 -21.63 -3.75
N LEU A 530 -36.01 -20.78 -3.54
CA LEU A 530 -36.98 -20.95 -2.43
C LEU A 530 -37.84 -22.20 -2.60
N GLU A 531 -38.12 -22.60 -3.83
CA GLU A 531 -38.96 -23.78 -4.18
C GLU A 531 -38.14 -25.08 -4.29
N HIS A 532 -36.83 -24.91 -4.70
CA HIS A 532 -35.95 -26.05 -4.96
C HIS A 532 -34.68 -25.92 -4.15
N TYR A 533 -34.55 -26.74 -3.11
CA TYR A 533 -33.38 -26.73 -2.26
C TYR A 533 -33.05 -28.12 -1.69
N CYS A 534 -31.78 -28.30 -1.34
CA CYS A 534 -31.26 -29.46 -0.64
C CYS A 534 -30.38 -28.99 0.48
N SER A 535 -30.57 -29.55 1.71
CA SER A 535 -29.82 -29.13 2.91
C SER A 535 -29.96 -27.63 3.25
N HIS A 536 -29.04 -27.10 4.02
CA HIS A 536 -29.12 -25.75 4.57
C HIS A 536 -28.52 -24.65 3.68
N LYS A 537 -27.59 -25.01 2.77
CA LYS A 537 -26.86 -24.00 1.98
C LYS A 537 -26.79 -24.35 0.50
N ASN A 538 -25.87 -25.16 0.06
CA ASN A 538 -25.62 -25.45 -1.35
C ASN A 538 -26.33 -26.74 -1.78
N THR A 539 -26.75 -26.80 -3.05
CA THR A 539 -27.16 -28.07 -3.69
C THR A 539 -25.89 -28.90 -3.88
N PRO A 540 -25.90 -30.22 -3.52
CA PRO A 540 -24.74 -31.07 -3.71
C PRO A 540 -24.43 -31.30 -5.20
N PHE A 541 -23.17 -31.69 -5.46
CA PHE A 541 -22.69 -32.05 -6.78
C PHE A 541 -23.31 -33.39 -7.29
N THR A 542 -23.43 -33.51 -8.62
CA THR A 542 -23.72 -34.76 -9.28
C THR A 542 -22.48 -35.66 -9.31
N LEU A 543 -22.69 -36.98 -9.45
CA LEU A 543 -21.59 -37.93 -9.62
C LEU A 543 -21.06 -38.01 -11.05
N GLU A 544 -21.78 -37.40 -11.99
CA GLU A 544 -21.40 -37.37 -13.39
C GLU A 544 -20.30 -36.33 -13.63
N GLU A 545 -19.33 -36.69 -14.46
CA GLU A 545 -18.32 -35.76 -14.95
C GLU A 545 -18.91 -34.89 -16.05
N VAL A 546 -18.48 -33.63 -16.07
CA VAL A 546 -18.80 -32.72 -17.16
C VAL A 546 -17.56 -32.48 -18.02
N ASP A 547 -17.75 -32.24 -19.30
CA ASP A 547 -16.64 -32.03 -20.25
C ASP A 547 -15.96 -30.64 -20.13
N HIS A 548 -16.18 -29.95 -19.01
CA HIS A 548 -15.63 -28.62 -18.78
C HIS A 548 -14.57 -28.67 -17.69
N PRO A 549 -13.32 -28.33 -18.01
CA PRO A 549 -12.25 -28.31 -17.03
C PRO A 549 -12.31 -27.07 -16.11
N ALA A 550 -11.82 -27.23 -14.90
CA ALA A 550 -11.59 -26.14 -13.93
C ALA A 550 -10.21 -25.48 -14.11
N VAL A 551 -9.19 -26.30 -14.44
CA VAL A 551 -7.81 -25.85 -14.65
C VAL A 551 -7.23 -26.59 -15.86
N ILE A 552 -6.60 -25.85 -16.76
CA ILE A 552 -5.92 -26.41 -17.96
C ILE A 552 -4.52 -25.83 -18.10
N ARG A 553 -3.65 -26.59 -18.80
CA ARG A 553 -2.30 -26.15 -19.22
C ARG A 553 -2.10 -26.34 -20.71
N LYS A 554 -1.60 -25.31 -21.38
CA LYS A 554 -1.12 -25.34 -22.76
C LYS A 554 0.28 -24.73 -22.82
N GLY A 555 1.30 -25.57 -22.89
CA GLY A 555 2.68 -25.11 -22.88
C GLY A 555 3.02 -24.27 -21.65
N ASN A 556 3.34 -22.99 -21.86
CA ASN A 556 3.71 -22.03 -20.79
C ASN A 556 2.50 -21.31 -20.16
N VAL A 557 1.28 -21.67 -20.54
CA VAL A 557 0.08 -20.99 -20.05
C VAL A 557 -0.75 -21.96 -19.20
N ILE A 558 -1.08 -21.55 -17.98
CA ILE A 558 -2.08 -22.19 -17.12
C ILE A 558 -3.29 -21.26 -17.03
N PHE A 559 -4.47 -21.83 -17.22
CA PHE A 559 -5.72 -21.11 -17.10
C PHE A 559 -6.62 -21.73 -16.03
N LEU A 560 -7.05 -20.88 -15.10
CA LEU A 560 -8.00 -21.20 -14.02
C LEU A 560 -9.37 -20.64 -14.42
N ALA A 561 -10.34 -21.52 -14.67
CA ALA A 561 -11.65 -21.11 -15.18
C ALA A 561 -12.56 -20.41 -14.15
N HIS A 562 -12.23 -20.51 -12.85
CA HIS A 562 -12.89 -19.79 -11.77
C HIS A 562 -12.19 -18.47 -11.47
N ASP A 563 -12.94 -17.48 -10.98
CA ASP A 563 -12.43 -16.24 -10.40
C ASP A 563 -11.92 -16.45 -8.95
N LEU A 564 -10.94 -17.38 -8.78
CA LEU A 564 -10.44 -17.81 -7.47
C LEU A 564 -9.92 -16.66 -6.62
N ASP A 565 -9.35 -15.65 -7.24
CA ASP A 565 -8.87 -14.43 -6.62
C ASP A 565 -9.99 -13.64 -5.95
N LYS A 566 -11.10 -13.38 -6.68
CA LYS A 566 -12.29 -12.71 -6.13
C LYS A 566 -12.97 -13.58 -5.07
N GLN A 567 -13.00 -14.89 -5.26
CA GLN A 567 -13.55 -15.81 -4.26
C GLN A 567 -12.69 -15.82 -3.00
N TYR A 568 -11.36 -15.83 -3.12
CA TYR A 568 -10.47 -15.77 -1.96
C TYR A 568 -10.64 -14.46 -1.18
N TYR A 569 -10.73 -13.33 -1.88
CA TYR A 569 -10.99 -12.04 -1.26
C TYR A 569 -12.28 -12.00 -0.42
N ARG A 570 -13.35 -12.66 -0.90
CA ARG A 570 -14.68 -12.64 -0.27
C ARG A 570 -14.85 -13.70 0.80
N GLU A 571 -14.38 -14.90 0.53
CA GLU A 571 -14.71 -16.11 1.32
C GLU A 571 -13.51 -16.61 2.14
N GLY A 572 -12.28 -16.30 1.77
CA GLY A 572 -11.06 -16.67 2.49
C GLY A 572 -10.85 -18.20 2.60
N ALA A 573 -11.36 -18.98 1.64
CA ALA A 573 -11.27 -20.44 1.70
C ALA A 573 -9.84 -20.89 1.34
N ARG A 574 -9.10 -21.44 2.30
CA ARG A 574 -7.72 -21.92 2.11
C ARG A 574 -7.56 -22.81 0.87
N ILE A 575 -8.54 -23.66 0.60
CA ILE A 575 -8.48 -24.60 -0.52
C ILE A 575 -8.36 -23.89 -1.89
N HIS A 576 -8.94 -22.70 -2.04
CA HIS A 576 -8.81 -21.89 -3.25
C HIS A 576 -7.39 -21.34 -3.40
N ARG A 577 -6.76 -20.91 -2.28
CA ARG A 577 -5.34 -20.53 -2.26
C ARG A 577 -4.47 -21.71 -2.65
N ASP A 578 -4.64 -22.86 -1.99
CA ASP A 578 -3.83 -24.05 -2.23
C ASP A 578 -3.93 -24.49 -3.71
N LEU A 579 -5.13 -24.45 -4.33
CA LEU A 579 -5.31 -24.72 -5.75
C LEU A 579 -4.53 -23.74 -6.65
N PHE A 580 -4.65 -22.44 -6.37
CA PHE A 580 -3.94 -21.40 -7.11
C PHE A 580 -2.41 -21.56 -6.99
N ILE A 581 -1.89 -21.77 -5.79
CA ILE A 581 -0.45 -21.90 -5.53
C ILE A 581 0.09 -23.17 -6.17
N ASN A 582 -0.59 -24.32 -6.04
CA ASN A 582 -0.14 -25.57 -6.65
C ASN A 582 -0.07 -25.46 -8.20
N ALA A 583 -1.03 -24.76 -8.81
CA ALA A 583 -0.99 -24.46 -10.24
C ALA A 583 0.14 -23.49 -10.61
N LEU A 584 0.35 -22.44 -9.82
CA LEU A 584 1.42 -21.47 -10.01
C LEU A 584 2.81 -22.12 -9.90
N ASP A 585 3.00 -23.06 -8.99
CA ASP A 585 4.28 -23.73 -8.75
C ASP A 585 4.70 -24.63 -9.93
N LEU A 586 3.78 -25.11 -10.77
CA LEU A 586 4.12 -25.79 -12.03
C LEU A 586 4.87 -24.87 -13.01
N LEU A 587 4.71 -23.54 -12.87
CA LEU A 587 5.39 -22.56 -13.71
C LEU A 587 6.67 -22.02 -13.08
N ARG A 588 6.80 -22.09 -11.74
CA ARG A 588 7.90 -21.50 -10.96
C ARG A 588 9.00 -22.52 -10.69
N GLU A 589 9.82 -22.82 -11.68
CA GLU A 589 10.88 -23.85 -11.55
C GLU A 589 12.01 -23.47 -10.58
N ASN A 590 12.40 -22.19 -10.53
CA ASN A 590 13.53 -21.70 -9.74
C ASN A 590 13.21 -20.36 -9.07
N PRO A 591 12.39 -20.36 -8.01
CA PRO A 591 12.07 -19.12 -7.30
C PRO A 591 13.34 -18.50 -6.68
N LEU A 592 13.44 -17.15 -6.69
CA LEU A 592 14.57 -16.44 -6.08
C LEU A 592 14.66 -16.68 -4.58
N VAL A 593 13.51 -16.84 -3.93
CA VAL A 593 13.39 -16.99 -2.47
C VAL A 593 12.37 -18.08 -2.15
N GLU A 594 12.72 -18.96 -1.24
CA GLU A 594 11.83 -19.92 -0.60
C GLU A 594 12.01 -19.77 0.92
N VAL A 595 10.93 -19.50 1.64
CA VAL A 595 10.92 -19.34 3.10
C VAL A 595 9.72 -20.07 3.67
N GLU A 596 9.92 -20.81 4.76
CA GLU A 596 8.83 -21.51 5.43
C GLU A 596 8.46 -20.81 6.74
N MET A 597 7.39 -20.02 6.70
CA MET A 597 6.82 -19.32 7.87
C MET A 597 5.30 -19.57 7.97
N PRO A 598 4.69 -19.30 9.14
CA PRO A 598 3.23 -19.26 9.23
C PRO A 598 2.64 -18.27 8.21
N SER A 599 1.38 -18.49 7.79
CA SER A 599 0.70 -17.69 6.76
C SER A 599 0.65 -16.17 7.00
N MET A 600 0.87 -15.72 8.25
CA MET A 600 1.02 -14.30 8.57
C MET A 600 2.47 -13.79 8.43
N GLY A 601 3.42 -14.64 8.05
CA GLY A 601 4.78 -14.22 7.68
C GLY A 601 4.77 -13.44 6.37
N ARG A 602 5.61 -12.43 6.26
CA ARG A 602 5.78 -11.62 5.05
C ARG A 602 7.25 -11.56 4.69
N ILE A 603 7.54 -11.58 3.40
CA ILE A 603 8.90 -11.44 2.89
C ILE A 603 9.00 -10.35 1.83
N ASN A 604 10.17 -9.76 1.72
CA ASN A 604 10.52 -8.92 0.59
C ASN A 604 12.03 -8.99 0.32
N LEU A 605 12.40 -9.18 -0.95
CA LEU A 605 13.78 -9.16 -1.40
C LEU A 605 14.11 -7.85 -2.08
N LEU A 606 15.09 -7.13 -1.53
CA LEU A 606 15.62 -5.89 -2.09
C LEU A 606 17.06 -6.10 -2.59
N LYS A 607 17.41 -5.43 -3.68
CA LYS A 607 18.79 -5.31 -4.16
C LYS A 607 19.27 -3.87 -4.01
N GLN A 608 20.37 -3.65 -3.34
CA GLN A 608 21.06 -2.38 -3.23
C GLN A 608 22.36 -2.45 -4.04
N GLU A 609 22.30 -2.11 -5.33
CA GLU A 609 23.41 -2.26 -6.27
C GLU A 609 24.63 -1.42 -5.87
N TYR A 610 24.42 -0.20 -5.39
CA TYR A 610 25.46 0.71 -4.91
C TYR A 610 26.22 0.17 -3.68
N LYS A 611 25.61 -0.75 -2.92
CA LYS A 611 26.21 -1.44 -1.77
C LYS A 611 26.66 -2.88 -2.10
N LYS A 612 26.38 -3.36 -3.30
CA LYS A 612 26.64 -4.75 -3.74
C LYS A 612 26.07 -5.76 -2.76
N ARG A 613 24.78 -5.64 -2.44
CA ARG A 613 24.11 -6.54 -1.51
C ARG A 613 22.64 -6.77 -1.87
N TYR A 614 22.18 -7.94 -1.45
CA TYR A 614 20.75 -8.25 -1.31
C TYR A 614 20.36 -8.14 0.16
N VAL A 615 19.13 -7.76 0.41
CA VAL A 615 18.52 -7.79 1.73
C VAL A 615 17.16 -8.47 1.63
N LEU A 616 17.06 -9.67 2.22
CA LEU A 616 15.80 -10.37 2.35
C LEU A 616 15.22 -10.04 3.73
N HIS A 617 14.16 -9.25 3.74
CA HIS A 617 13.41 -8.92 4.93
C HIS A 617 12.40 -10.01 5.25
N LEU A 618 12.33 -10.41 6.52
CA LEU A 618 11.34 -11.32 7.09
C LEU A 618 10.56 -10.57 8.16
N LEU A 619 9.24 -10.64 8.09
CA LEU A 619 8.31 -10.00 9.03
C LEU A 619 7.33 -11.04 9.56
N TYR A 620 7.00 -10.96 10.84
CA TYR A 620 5.95 -11.77 11.42
C TYR A 620 5.22 -11.03 12.52
N ALA A 621 3.91 -10.93 12.38
CA ALA A 621 2.97 -10.62 13.45
C ALA A 621 1.65 -11.32 13.14
N SER A 622 0.82 -11.52 14.14
CA SER A 622 -0.48 -12.16 13.99
C SER A 622 -1.60 -11.18 14.37
N PRO A 623 -2.09 -10.35 13.44
CA PRO A 623 -3.21 -9.47 13.72
C PRO A 623 -4.44 -10.26 14.10
N ILE A 624 -5.11 -9.84 15.17
CA ILE A 624 -6.37 -10.43 15.62
C ILE A 624 -7.53 -9.46 15.38
N GLN A 625 -8.67 -10.02 15.00
CA GLN A 625 -9.91 -9.24 14.90
C GLN A 625 -10.42 -8.91 16.29
N ARG A 626 -10.55 -7.60 16.60
CA ARG A 626 -11.14 -7.11 17.84
C ARG A 626 -12.15 -6.03 17.55
N GLY A 627 -13.43 -6.29 17.81
CA GLY A 627 -14.49 -5.42 17.33
C GLY A 627 -14.48 -5.31 15.80
N SER A 628 -14.40 -4.09 15.28
CA SER A 628 -14.34 -3.82 13.83
C SER A 628 -12.92 -3.64 13.28
N VAL A 629 -11.88 -3.76 14.12
CA VAL A 629 -10.49 -3.50 13.74
C VAL A 629 -9.62 -4.75 13.87
N ARG A 630 -8.54 -4.81 13.08
CA ARG A 630 -7.47 -5.80 13.24
C ARG A 630 -6.33 -5.15 14.01
N VAL A 631 -5.94 -5.76 15.13
CA VAL A 631 -4.92 -5.22 16.03
C VAL A 631 -3.74 -6.18 16.18
N ILE A 632 -2.55 -5.62 16.33
CA ILE A 632 -1.33 -6.32 16.73
C ILE A 632 -1.01 -5.87 18.16
N GLU A 633 -0.85 -6.82 19.09
CA GLU A 633 -0.50 -6.56 20.49
C GLU A 633 0.66 -7.41 20.95
N ASP A 634 0.75 -8.65 20.45
CA ASP A 634 1.75 -9.61 20.87
C ASP A 634 2.68 -9.93 19.71
N LEU A 635 3.97 -9.69 19.91
CA LEU A 635 5.02 -10.08 18.97
C LEU A 635 5.63 -11.41 19.44
N VAL A 636 5.27 -12.49 18.75
CA VAL A 636 5.72 -13.84 19.07
C VAL A 636 6.98 -14.17 18.28
N PRO A 637 8.06 -14.68 18.94
CA PRO A 637 9.27 -15.07 18.23
C PRO A 637 9.06 -16.33 17.36
N LEU A 638 9.68 -16.32 16.17
CA LEU A 638 9.81 -17.49 15.33
C LEU A 638 11.24 -18.06 15.45
N TYR A 639 11.35 -19.39 15.34
CA TYR A 639 12.61 -20.11 15.53
C TYR A 639 12.93 -21.01 14.34
N ASN A 640 14.24 -21.10 14.01
CA ASN A 640 14.79 -22.05 13.03
C ASN A 640 14.12 -21.97 11.66
N ILE A 641 13.91 -20.76 11.14
CA ILE A 641 13.28 -20.55 9.85
C ILE A 641 14.22 -20.93 8.72
N PRO A 642 13.89 -21.94 7.91
CA PRO A 642 14.68 -22.30 6.74
C PRO A 642 14.46 -21.29 5.63
N VAL A 643 15.56 -20.89 4.98
CA VAL A 643 15.58 -19.96 3.88
C VAL A 643 16.45 -20.50 2.76
N THR A 644 15.91 -20.54 1.55
CA THR A 644 16.65 -20.83 0.32
C THR A 644 16.64 -19.60 -0.58
N ILE A 645 17.80 -19.21 -1.08
CA ILE A 645 17.95 -18.04 -1.97
C ILE A 645 18.72 -18.48 -3.22
N HIS A 646 18.23 -18.04 -4.38
CA HIS A 646 18.80 -18.34 -5.68
C HIS A 646 19.14 -17.03 -6.42
N VAL A 647 20.36 -16.55 -6.20
CA VAL A 647 20.94 -15.36 -6.86
C VAL A 647 22.16 -15.75 -7.68
N ASN A 648 22.48 -14.94 -8.67
CA ASN A 648 23.58 -15.24 -9.61
C ASN A 648 24.95 -14.79 -9.07
N GLU A 649 24.97 -13.84 -8.13
CA GLU A 649 26.19 -13.26 -7.59
C GLU A 649 26.86 -14.20 -6.57
N ASP A 650 28.19 -14.19 -6.52
CA ASP A 650 28.99 -14.93 -5.54
C ASP A 650 28.90 -14.26 -4.16
N ILE A 651 28.10 -14.83 -3.28
CA ILE A 651 27.84 -14.27 -1.95
C ILE A 651 29.00 -14.54 -1.00
N LYS A 652 29.66 -13.47 -0.57
CA LYS A 652 30.84 -13.52 0.30
C LYS A 652 30.50 -13.50 1.78
N LYS A 653 29.38 -12.86 2.15
CA LYS A 653 28.95 -12.76 3.55
C LYS A 653 27.44 -12.85 3.66
N ALA A 654 26.97 -13.48 4.75
CA ALA A 654 25.58 -13.47 5.17
C ALA A 654 25.48 -13.16 6.67
N TYR A 655 24.61 -12.20 7.04
CA TYR A 655 24.37 -11.85 8.42
C TYR A 655 22.96 -11.27 8.61
N LEU A 656 22.50 -11.26 9.86
CA LEU A 656 21.20 -10.72 10.25
C LEU A 656 21.30 -9.25 10.68
N ILE A 657 20.32 -8.44 10.32
CA ILE A 657 20.12 -7.12 10.87
C ILE A 657 18.88 -7.11 11.79
N PRO A 658 18.86 -6.28 12.85
CA PRO A 658 19.93 -5.36 13.28
C PRO A 658 21.03 -6.02 14.13
N SER A 659 20.98 -7.33 14.35
CA SER A 659 21.86 -8.03 15.32
C SER A 659 23.31 -8.23 14.87
N GLY A 660 23.63 -8.12 13.58
CA GLY A 660 24.95 -8.46 13.02
C GLY A 660 25.32 -9.95 13.08
N LYS A 661 24.40 -10.81 13.53
CA LYS A 661 24.67 -12.24 13.68
C LYS A 661 24.99 -12.90 12.35
N LYS A 662 26.20 -13.44 12.21
CA LYS A 662 26.63 -14.13 11.00
C LYS A 662 25.84 -15.41 10.78
N LEU A 663 25.44 -15.65 9.53
CA LEU A 663 24.77 -16.86 9.10
C LEU A 663 25.74 -17.79 8.37
N LYS A 664 25.58 -19.09 8.59
CA LYS A 664 26.29 -20.09 7.81
C LYS A 664 25.56 -20.35 6.51
N ILE A 665 26.23 -20.15 5.40
CA ILE A 665 25.74 -20.48 4.07
C ILE A 665 26.09 -21.92 3.76
N LYS A 666 25.12 -22.70 3.29
CA LYS A 666 25.31 -23.99 2.68
C LYS A 666 24.87 -23.93 1.24
N GLU A 667 25.82 -23.96 0.33
CA GLU A 667 25.51 -23.99 -1.11
C GLU A 667 25.21 -25.43 -1.56
N THR A 668 24.12 -25.57 -2.32
CA THR A 668 23.73 -26.87 -2.89
C THR A 668 23.07 -26.61 -4.23
N SER A 669 23.68 -27.10 -5.32
CA SER A 669 23.13 -26.95 -6.68
C SER A 669 22.80 -25.52 -7.09
N GLY A 670 23.69 -24.56 -6.75
CA GLY A 670 23.51 -23.15 -7.07
C GLY A 670 22.47 -22.41 -6.19
N LYS A 671 21.93 -23.08 -5.17
CA LYS A 671 21.03 -22.48 -4.17
C LYS A 671 21.75 -22.29 -2.84
N LEU A 672 21.57 -21.14 -2.23
CA LEU A 672 22.10 -20.80 -0.90
C LEU A 672 21.07 -21.17 0.16
N LYS A 673 21.40 -22.11 1.02
CA LYS A 673 20.55 -22.53 2.13
C LYS A 673 21.08 -21.94 3.44
N LEU A 674 20.18 -21.32 4.19
CA LEU A 674 20.43 -20.65 5.47
C LEU A 674 19.33 -21.04 6.46
N VAL A 675 19.61 -20.81 7.74
CA VAL A 675 18.59 -20.91 8.79
C VAL A 675 18.66 -19.64 9.62
N VAL A 676 17.55 -18.94 9.74
CA VAL A 676 17.38 -17.84 10.71
C VAL A 676 17.04 -18.48 12.06
N PRO A 677 17.96 -18.37 13.05
CA PRO A 677 17.78 -19.13 14.28
C PRO A 677 16.59 -18.64 15.12
N GLU A 678 16.38 -17.34 15.14
CA GLU A 678 15.29 -16.68 15.88
C GLU A 678 15.12 -15.24 15.41
N PHE A 679 13.88 -14.77 15.34
CA PHE A 679 13.55 -13.34 15.24
C PHE A 679 12.17 -13.06 15.81
N THR A 680 11.96 -11.81 16.26
CA THR A 680 10.68 -11.29 16.72
C THR A 680 10.33 -10.06 15.89
N CYS A 681 9.12 -9.95 15.40
CA CYS A 681 8.62 -8.89 14.53
C CYS A 681 9.31 -8.84 13.17
N HIS A 682 10.59 -8.50 13.12
CA HIS A 682 11.35 -8.29 11.89
C HIS A 682 12.80 -8.72 12.03
N THR A 683 13.36 -9.19 10.93
CA THR A 683 14.81 -9.31 10.71
C THR A 683 15.11 -9.21 9.22
N GLY A 684 16.29 -8.74 8.86
CA GLY A 684 16.79 -8.80 7.48
C GLY A 684 17.98 -9.73 7.36
N ILE A 685 18.05 -10.52 6.29
CA ILE A 685 19.20 -11.30 5.89
C ILE A 685 19.96 -10.49 4.85
N VAL A 686 21.14 -10.00 5.21
CA VAL A 686 22.03 -9.28 4.29
C VAL A 686 22.97 -10.27 3.62
N LEU A 687 23.05 -10.22 2.29
CA LEU A 687 23.92 -11.02 1.45
C LEU A 687 24.83 -10.09 0.66
N GLU A 688 26.10 -9.99 1.02
CA GLU A 688 27.11 -9.17 0.32
C GLU A 688 27.84 -10.00 -0.75
N TYR A 689 27.96 -9.43 -1.99
CA TYR A 689 28.61 -10.06 -3.13
C TYR A 689 29.76 -9.22 -3.73
#